data_a6d80172eafdb7d2564189ca03d94ec0
#
_entry.id   a6d80172eafdb7d2564189ca03d94ec0
#
_cell.length_a   1.000
_cell.length_b   1.000
_cell.length_c   1.000
_cell.angle_alpha   90.00
_cell.angle_beta   90.00
_cell.angle_gamma   90.00
#
_symmetry.space_group_name_H-M   'P 1'
#
loop_
_entity.id
_entity.type
_entity.pdbx_description
1 polymer ?
#
loop_
_entity_poly.entity_id
_entity_poly.type
_entity_poly.pdbx_seq_one_letter_code
_entity_poly.pdbx_strand_id
1 'polypeptide(L)'
;TAGKETGGTLSFIPDSSLYKLHPEEKAKYLIETDPAFTNKKTFLSSDYMYNQLLWDNDKVNKRLGDGFYEQELIRNQVTQLTGMRHLNGYTNDEEEYKALMDAGIAYAKEYNLKPGIALTKEQMASLTSDMVWLETTTVTVNGKTYTVLYPHVYLKASTAKSLTEDGSLISANTLITDTKGTLTNQGTLKGNTIITKSKNIVNKGTIFGNDISLKASQDIVHSGIIEGENKILLDAGRNILMKDTVQHGKNQDILDTTAGIAVKGKEGVLLMQSGQDITMTGATLAALGKNGSMILSAGHNLTMDTDSLEAKKDMTENSDNYIRTYRKTETANTLTAGKDISLISGNDIKARSTIVASENGQISMKAATDVTIENGYNEAMDDYGLKYKESGFLSHKTTAIKSHDESKTAIGSMLSGDKVSITSIGNTTITASNVVGTNDVSITSGKNTTITSAEEVEQHDYEKRVKKSGLLSGGGLGFTIGTEKRKDQYSDADLLQKASTVGSVRGNVSIESGNKTEVGASAVLAGKNISITGENVQISSKDNVYHSNEKHEYRKSGLTVSVGGDTIKALQKVEAPLAKATAVSDNRLKALYGYEAYDTVKSDLKGENSALKDLSSGKVHLAVSVGIGSTSSQSENHSVRTEAQGSTLSAGENVSIQAKSDMEIKGSAVEGENVTWHVGQNLTITSAEETQQQNMT
;
A
#
# COMPACT_ATOMS: atom_id res chain seq x y z
N THR A 1 -5.65 31.84 22.28
CA THR A 1 -6.37 31.59 21.01
C THR A 1 -6.63 30.10 20.88
N ALA A 2 -7.91 29.76 20.78
CA ALA A 2 -8.43 28.42 20.64
C ALA A 2 -7.79 27.66 19.46
N GLY A 3 -7.82 26.32 19.49
CA GLY A 3 -7.27 25.45 18.46
C GLY A 3 -7.59 25.89 17.04
N LYS A 4 -6.71 25.57 16.11
CA LYS A 4 -6.81 25.97 14.71
C LYS A 4 -7.96 25.23 14.03
N GLU A 5 -8.99 25.93 13.57
CA GLU A 5 -10.05 25.38 12.73
C GLU A 5 -9.56 25.21 11.28
N THR A 6 -10.04 24.19 10.59
CA THR A 6 -9.86 24.04 9.15
C THR A 6 -10.69 25.11 8.43
N GLY A 7 -10.11 26.27 8.15
CA GLY A 7 -10.76 27.38 7.46
C GLY A 7 -10.85 27.23 5.93
N GLY A 8 -10.56 26.06 5.37
CA GLY A 8 -10.64 25.77 3.94
C GLY A 8 -11.86 24.91 3.62
N THR A 9 -12.55 25.19 2.53
CA THR A 9 -13.61 24.34 2.01
C THR A 9 -12.96 23.03 1.56
N LEU A 10 -13.04 22.00 2.40
CA LEU A 10 -12.65 20.64 2.01
C LEU A 10 -13.57 20.20 0.86
N SER A 11 -12.98 19.87 -0.28
CA SER A 11 -13.73 19.20 -1.35
C SER A 11 -13.94 17.75 -0.94
N PHE A 12 -15.11 17.42 -0.40
CA PHE A 12 -15.42 16.09 0.10
C PHE A 12 -15.75 15.08 -0.98
N ILE A 13 -16.04 15.51 -2.21
CA ILE A 13 -16.35 14.60 -3.29
C ILE A 13 -15.16 14.54 -4.25
N PRO A 14 -14.37 13.46 -4.22
CA PRO A 14 -13.31 13.28 -5.20
C PRO A 14 -13.93 13.00 -6.57
N ASP A 15 -13.55 13.76 -7.56
CA ASP A 15 -13.85 13.49 -8.97
C ASP A 15 -12.82 12.51 -9.52
N SER A 16 -12.74 11.35 -8.90
CA SER A 16 -11.75 10.32 -9.18
C SER A 16 -12.44 8.95 -9.24
N SER A 17 -12.04 8.12 -10.20
CA SER A 17 -12.53 6.74 -10.31
C SER A 17 -11.96 5.80 -9.24
N LEU A 18 -11.06 6.28 -8.36
CA LEU A 18 -10.69 5.63 -7.11
C LEU A 18 -11.89 5.34 -6.22
N TYR A 19 -12.92 6.16 -6.31
CA TYR A 19 -14.05 6.13 -5.41
C TYR A 19 -15.35 5.94 -6.16
N LYS A 20 -16.22 5.11 -5.60
CA LYS A 20 -17.61 4.99 -6.03
C LYS A 20 -18.52 5.76 -5.08
N LEU A 21 -19.47 6.48 -5.65
CA LEU A 21 -20.48 7.18 -4.88
C LEU A 21 -21.70 6.27 -4.70
N HIS A 22 -22.13 6.11 -3.45
CA HIS A 22 -23.29 5.32 -3.06
C HIS A 22 -24.37 6.22 -2.46
N PRO A 23 -25.18 6.87 -3.31
CA PRO A 23 -26.24 7.77 -2.85
C PRO A 23 -27.44 7.03 -2.25
N GLU A 24 -27.49 5.70 -2.31
CA GLU A 24 -28.60 4.88 -1.77
C GLU A 24 -28.69 5.08 -0.25
N GLU A 25 -29.89 5.23 0.27
CA GLU A 25 -30.14 5.51 1.70
C GLU A 25 -29.58 4.42 2.64
N LYS A 26 -29.55 3.17 2.19
CA LYS A 26 -29.06 2.02 2.96
C LYS A 26 -27.54 1.83 2.91
N ALA A 27 -26.82 2.55 2.06
CA ALA A 27 -25.38 2.44 1.99
C ALA A 27 -24.74 3.10 3.21
N LYS A 28 -23.84 2.37 3.86
CA LYS A 28 -23.14 2.79 5.08
C LYS A 28 -22.24 4.00 4.84
N TYR A 29 -21.61 4.05 3.66
CA TYR A 29 -20.70 5.11 3.23
C TYR A 29 -21.24 5.77 1.97
N LEU A 30 -21.05 7.10 1.85
CA LEU A 30 -21.34 7.83 0.62
C LEU A 30 -20.26 7.60 -0.42
N ILE A 31 -18.98 7.56 0.02
CA ILE A 31 -17.81 7.35 -0.80
C ILE A 31 -17.19 6.02 -0.39
N GLU A 32 -17.17 5.05 -1.27
CA GLU A 32 -16.47 3.80 -1.09
C GLU A 32 -15.29 3.71 -2.03
N THR A 33 -14.15 3.36 -1.45
CA THR A 33 -12.94 3.07 -2.21
C THR A 33 -13.11 1.73 -2.91
N ASP A 34 -12.77 1.68 -4.19
CA ASP A 34 -12.76 0.43 -4.92
C ASP A 34 -11.68 -0.52 -4.32
N PRO A 35 -12.00 -1.71 -3.73
CA PRO A 35 -11.03 -2.58 -3.08
C PRO A 35 -9.89 -3.05 -3.99
N ALA A 36 -10.06 -2.93 -5.33
CA ALA A 36 -8.99 -3.21 -6.27
C ALA A 36 -7.74 -2.33 -6.04
N PHE A 37 -7.89 -1.23 -5.32
CA PHE A 37 -6.81 -0.26 -5.11
C PHE A 37 -6.20 -0.29 -3.70
N THR A 38 -6.60 -1.20 -2.82
CA THR A 38 -5.99 -1.35 -1.50
C THR A 38 -5.27 -2.67 -1.38
N ASN A 39 -4.04 -2.64 -0.85
CA ASN A 39 -3.29 -3.86 -0.51
C ASN A 39 -3.80 -4.53 0.79
N LYS A 40 -4.80 -3.96 1.44
CA LYS A 40 -5.43 -4.49 2.66
C LYS A 40 -6.89 -4.77 2.42
N LYS A 41 -7.38 -5.92 2.91
CA LYS A 41 -8.80 -6.29 2.85
C LYS A 41 -9.70 -5.37 3.69
N THR A 42 -9.17 -4.78 4.75
CA THR A 42 -9.89 -3.86 5.65
C THR A 42 -8.97 -2.74 6.08
N PHE A 43 -9.46 -1.51 6.03
CA PHE A 43 -8.81 -0.34 6.60
C PHE A 43 -9.46 0.02 7.92
N LEU A 44 -8.65 0.48 8.85
CA LEU A 44 -9.15 1.10 10.07
C LEU A 44 -10.04 2.30 9.70
N SER A 45 -11.26 2.30 10.21
CA SER A 45 -12.26 3.34 9.96
C SER A 45 -12.84 3.88 11.26
N SER A 46 -13.70 4.89 11.15
CA SER A 46 -14.49 5.41 12.27
C SER A 46 -15.41 4.38 12.95
N ASP A 47 -15.59 3.18 12.35
CA ASP A 47 -16.22 2.04 13.03
C ASP A 47 -15.52 1.69 14.33
N TYR A 48 -14.21 1.85 14.37
CA TYR A 48 -13.44 1.66 15.59
C TYR A 48 -13.93 2.55 16.73
N MET A 49 -14.13 3.84 16.46
CA MET A 49 -14.66 4.81 17.45
C MET A 49 -16.08 4.45 17.89
N TYR A 50 -16.95 4.05 16.94
CA TYR A 50 -18.30 3.60 17.24
C TYR A 50 -18.33 2.41 18.19
N ASN A 51 -17.50 1.40 17.90
CA ASN A 51 -17.43 0.18 18.71
C ASN A 51 -16.90 0.47 20.14
N GLN A 52 -15.92 1.34 20.27
CA GLN A 52 -15.34 1.72 21.57
C GLN A 52 -16.28 2.59 22.44
N LEU A 53 -17.16 3.34 21.79
CA LEU A 53 -18.15 4.18 22.48
C LEU A 53 -19.51 3.48 22.63
N LEU A 54 -19.63 2.22 22.18
CA LEU A 54 -20.85 1.41 22.21
C LEU A 54 -22.04 2.08 21.53
N TRP A 55 -21.78 2.82 20.46
CA TRP A 55 -22.83 3.43 19.66
C TRP A 55 -23.45 2.40 18.72
N ASP A 56 -24.78 2.51 18.53
CA ASP A 56 -25.52 1.63 17.65
C ASP A 56 -25.21 1.95 16.17
N ASN A 57 -24.48 1.07 15.51
CA ASN A 57 -24.09 1.24 14.11
C ASN A 57 -25.30 1.25 13.14
N ASP A 58 -26.44 0.66 13.52
CA ASP A 58 -27.61 0.54 12.64
C ASP A 58 -28.50 1.80 12.66
N LYS A 59 -28.32 2.68 13.64
CA LYS A 59 -29.10 3.92 13.80
C LYS A 59 -28.34 5.19 13.43
N VAL A 60 -27.18 5.04 12.80
CA VAL A 60 -26.24 6.13 12.61
C VAL A 60 -26.40 6.79 11.24
N ASN A 61 -26.17 8.09 11.21
CA ASN A 61 -26.04 8.86 9.98
C ASN A 61 -24.99 8.22 9.06
N LYS A 62 -25.30 8.23 7.77
CA LYS A 62 -24.40 7.80 6.71
C LYS A 62 -23.03 8.47 6.88
N ARG A 63 -21.94 7.71 6.76
CA ARG A 63 -20.59 8.25 6.82
C ARG A 63 -20.15 8.75 5.46
N LEU A 64 -19.27 9.76 5.46
CA LEU A 64 -18.75 10.36 4.23
C LEU A 64 -17.99 9.33 3.40
N GLY A 65 -17.07 8.59 4.01
CA GLY A 65 -16.25 7.62 3.30
C GLY A 65 -15.91 6.37 4.11
N ASP A 66 -15.36 5.37 3.44
CA ASP A 66 -14.82 4.17 4.04
C ASP A 66 -13.47 4.43 4.75
N GLY A 67 -12.88 3.40 5.37
CA GLY A 67 -11.64 3.55 6.14
C GLY A 67 -10.45 4.07 5.33
N PHE A 68 -10.32 3.70 4.07
CA PHE A 68 -9.25 4.23 3.22
C PHE A 68 -9.45 5.72 2.92
N TYR A 69 -10.66 6.11 2.54
CA TYR A 69 -11.00 7.51 2.30
C TYR A 69 -10.84 8.35 3.57
N GLU A 70 -11.27 7.82 4.73
CA GLU A 70 -11.09 8.51 6.01
C GLU A 70 -9.61 8.76 6.35
N GLN A 71 -8.74 7.77 6.14
CA GLN A 71 -7.30 7.94 6.36
C GLN A 71 -6.68 8.97 5.42
N GLU A 72 -7.10 9.00 4.15
CA GLU A 72 -6.71 10.05 3.22
C GLU A 72 -7.21 11.42 3.66
N LEU A 73 -8.44 11.49 4.10
CA LEU A 73 -9.05 12.73 4.60
C LEU A 73 -8.31 13.27 5.85
N ILE A 74 -7.94 12.40 6.77
CA ILE A 74 -7.14 12.76 7.96
C ILE A 74 -5.76 13.27 7.54
N ARG A 75 -5.07 12.56 6.66
CA ARG A 75 -3.77 12.98 6.12
C ARG A 75 -3.86 14.37 5.48
N ASN A 76 -4.89 14.61 4.67
CA ASN A 76 -5.09 15.89 4.03
C ASN A 76 -5.36 17.01 5.05
N GLN A 77 -6.15 16.74 6.10
CA GLN A 77 -6.39 17.70 7.18
C GLN A 77 -5.10 17.98 7.98
N VAL A 78 -4.35 16.95 8.35
CA VAL A 78 -3.05 17.11 9.03
C VAL A 78 -2.11 17.95 8.17
N THR A 79 -2.00 17.65 6.88
CA THR A 79 -1.18 18.42 5.94
C THR A 79 -1.64 19.87 5.84
N GLN A 80 -2.95 20.13 5.77
CA GLN A 80 -3.51 21.48 5.71
C GLN A 80 -3.27 22.29 7.01
N LEU A 81 -3.41 21.63 8.15
CA LEU A 81 -3.25 22.28 9.45
C LEU A 81 -1.79 22.53 9.83
N THR A 82 -0.89 21.63 9.42
CA THR A 82 0.49 21.59 9.90
C THR A 82 1.54 21.74 8.79
N GLY A 83 1.17 21.48 7.54
CA GLY A 83 2.10 21.34 6.41
C GLY A 83 2.91 20.03 6.45
N MET A 84 2.72 19.18 7.47
CA MET A 84 3.39 17.88 7.62
C MET A 84 2.46 16.74 7.17
N ARG A 85 3.04 15.65 6.69
CA ARG A 85 2.27 14.45 6.39
C ARG A 85 1.70 13.81 7.66
N HIS A 86 2.50 13.76 8.71
CA HIS A 86 2.16 13.19 10.01
C HIS A 86 2.42 14.20 11.13
N LEU A 87 1.66 14.12 12.19
CA LEU A 87 1.99 14.77 13.45
C LEU A 87 3.22 14.10 14.08
N ASN A 88 3.97 14.85 14.89
CA ASN A 88 5.17 14.35 15.54
C ASN A 88 4.91 13.05 16.31
N GLY A 89 5.73 12.05 16.06
CA GLY A 89 5.68 10.73 16.71
C GLY A 89 4.96 9.65 15.91
N TYR A 90 4.37 9.98 14.75
CA TYR A 90 3.73 8.98 13.88
C TYR A 90 4.50 8.78 12.57
N THR A 91 4.46 7.55 12.07
CA THR A 91 5.18 7.12 10.87
C THR A 91 4.28 6.55 9.79
N ASN A 92 3.02 6.24 10.12
CA ASN A 92 2.04 5.77 9.14
C ASN A 92 0.62 6.28 9.44
N ASP A 93 -0.19 6.35 8.39
CA ASP A 93 -1.52 6.94 8.43
C ASP A 93 -2.47 6.18 9.36
N GLU A 94 -2.37 4.85 9.46
CA GLU A 94 -3.26 4.02 10.27
C GLU A 94 -2.97 4.17 11.77
N GLU A 95 -1.69 4.16 12.15
CA GLU A 95 -1.29 4.38 13.54
C GLU A 95 -1.67 5.78 14.03
N GLU A 96 -1.42 6.79 13.19
CA GLU A 96 -1.81 8.17 13.48
C GLU A 96 -3.32 8.30 13.62
N TYR A 97 -4.09 7.78 12.67
CA TYR A 97 -5.54 7.83 12.72
C TYR A 97 -6.10 7.10 13.94
N LYS A 98 -5.54 5.91 14.27
CA LYS A 98 -5.92 5.19 15.48
C LYS A 98 -5.66 5.99 16.74
N ALA A 99 -4.48 6.58 16.88
CA ALA A 99 -4.12 7.36 18.06
C ALA A 99 -4.99 8.62 18.21
N LEU A 100 -5.28 9.31 17.11
CA LEU A 100 -6.19 10.45 17.10
C LEU A 100 -7.63 10.05 17.45
N MET A 101 -8.11 8.89 17.01
CA MET A 101 -9.40 8.34 17.43
C MET A 101 -9.41 7.94 18.91
N ASP A 102 -8.34 7.29 19.42
CA ASP A 102 -8.24 6.93 20.83
C ASP A 102 -8.30 8.17 21.74
N ALA A 103 -7.64 9.26 21.34
CA ALA A 103 -7.74 10.54 22.05
C ALA A 103 -9.15 11.12 21.99
N GLY A 104 -9.82 11.07 20.84
CA GLY A 104 -11.22 11.48 20.69
C GLY A 104 -12.19 10.65 21.51
N ILE A 105 -11.97 9.34 21.60
CA ILE A 105 -12.75 8.42 22.44
C ILE A 105 -12.61 8.77 23.92
N ALA A 106 -11.37 9.01 24.39
CA ALA A 106 -11.11 9.40 25.77
C ALA A 106 -11.81 10.72 26.11
N TYR A 107 -11.68 11.72 25.24
CA TYR A 107 -12.32 13.02 25.39
C TYR A 107 -13.85 12.92 25.37
N ALA A 108 -14.42 12.11 24.46
CA ALA A 108 -15.87 11.89 24.38
C ALA A 108 -16.45 11.25 25.65
N LYS A 109 -15.73 10.31 26.28
CA LYS A 109 -16.13 9.68 27.54
C LYS A 109 -16.09 10.67 28.70
N GLU A 110 -15.07 11.53 28.73
CA GLU A 110 -14.91 12.54 29.78
C GLU A 110 -16.01 13.63 29.71
N TYR A 111 -16.31 14.10 28.50
CA TYR A 111 -17.25 15.21 28.28
C TYR A 111 -18.63 14.79 27.78
N ASN A 112 -18.91 13.46 27.73
CA ASN A 112 -20.18 12.89 27.25
C ASN A 112 -20.60 13.41 25.87
N LEU A 113 -19.65 13.46 24.93
CA LEU A 113 -19.91 13.97 23.58
C LEU A 113 -20.78 13.02 22.78
N LYS A 114 -21.57 13.57 21.88
CA LYS A 114 -22.38 12.83 20.91
C LYS A 114 -21.82 13.01 19.49
N PRO A 115 -21.80 11.95 18.65
CA PRO A 115 -21.32 12.08 17.28
C PRO A 115 -22.18 13.04 16.47
N GLY A 116 -21.54 13.72 15.55
CA GLY A 116 -22.18 14.68 14.64
C GLY A 116 -22.15 16.12 15.12
N ILE A 117 -21.80 16.39 16.37
CA ILE A 117 -21.76 17.73 16.95
C ILE A 117 -20.30 18.18 17.03
N ALA A 118 -19.99 19.31 16.38
CA ALA A 118 -18.67 19.93 16.43
C ALA A 118 -18.32 20.39 17.85
N LEU A 119 -17.03 20.44 18.17
CA LEU A 119 -16.55 20.98 19.44
C LEU A 119 -16.82 22.48 19.53
N THR A 120 -17.20 22.97 20.71
CA THR A 120 -17.29 24.40 21.00
C THR A 120 -15.88 25.01 21.09
N LYS A 121 -15.80 26.35 21.01
CA LYS A 121 -14.52 27.09 21.17
C LYS A 121 -13.86 26.78 22.52
N GLU A 122 -14.67 26.70 23.58
CA GLU A 122 -14.22 26.37 24.93
C GLU A 122 -13.68 24.95 25.02
N GLN A 123 -14.36 23.98 24.39
CA GLN A 123 -13.89 22.61 24.30
C GLN A 123 -12.58 22.50 23.52
N MET A 124 -12.47 23.19 22.37
CA MET A 124 -11.23 23.24 21.59
C MET A 124 -10.07 23.87 22.39
N ALA A 125 -10.35 24.93 23.16
CA ALA A 125 -9.33 25.57 23.99
C ALA A 125 -8.83 24.69 25.13
N SER A 126 -9.64 23.73 25.59
CA SER A 126 -9.33 22.82 26.70
C SER A 126 -8.69 21.50 26.27
N LEU A 127 -8.46 21.28 24.98
CA LEU A 127 -7.86 20.05 24.47
C LEU A 127 -6.47 19.80 25.06
N THR A 128 -6.28 18.62 25.63
CA THR A 128 -5.00 18.15 26.16
C THR A 128 -4.24 17.26 25.17
N SER A 129 -4.90 16.80 24.12
CA SER A 129 -4.34 15.98 23.05
C SER A 129 -4.87 16.39 21.69
N ASP A 130 -4.07 16.20 20.66
CA ASP A 130 -4.56 16.21 19.30
C ASP A 130 -5.52 15.04 19.12
N MET A 131 -6.64 15.23 18.43
CA MET A 131 -7.65 14.20 18.33
C MET A 131 -8.46 14.29 17.04
N VAL A 132 -9.17 13.22 16.73
CA VAL A 132 -10.21 13.16 15.72
C VAL A 132 -11.58 13.04 16.41
N TRP A 133 -12.54 13.80 15.90
CA TRP A 133 -13.94 13.70 16.28
C TRP A 133 -14.84 13.56 15.05
N LEU A 134 -15.98 12.88 15.19
CA LEU A 134 -16.92 12.70 14.09
C LEU A 134 -17.96 13.81 14.09
N GLU A 135 -18.01 14.57 13.02
CA GLU A 135 -18.92 15.70 12.82
C GLU A 135 -19.85 15.47 11.63
N THR A 136 -21.01 16.12 11.63
CA THR A 136 -21.88 16.16 10.47
C THR A 136 -21.45 17.26 9.50
N THR A 137 -21.52 16.93 8.22
CA THR A 137 -21.45 17.91 7.13
C THR A 137 -22.49 17.58 6.07
N THR A 138 -22.74 18.50 5.15
CA THR A 138 -23.63 18.29 4.02
C THR A 138 -22.83 18.20 2.73
N VAL A 139 -23.17 17.22 1.90
CA VAL A 139 -22.52 16.98 0.62
C VAL A 139 -23.57 16.85 -0.47
N THR A 140 -23.42 17.55 -1.58
CA THR A 140 -24.34 17.49 -2.71
C THR A 140 -23.78 16.60 -3.82
N VAL A 141 -24.55 15.55 -4.16
CA VAL A 141 -24.24 14.61 -5.24
C VAL A 141 -25.40 14.58 -6.22
N ASN A 142 -25.15 14.86 -7.47
CA ASN A 142 -26.18 14.86 -8.53
C ASN A 142 -27.41 15.75 -8.18
N GLY A 143 -27.18 16.90 -7.54
CA GLY A 143 -28.23 17.82 -7.14
C GLY A 143 -28.99 17.46 -5.86
N LYS A 144 -28.70 16.32 -5.25
CA LYS A 144 -29.29 15.90 -3.97
C LYS A 144 -28.28 16.10 -2.83
N THR A 145 -28.72 16.71 -1.74
CA THR A 145 -27.89 16.96 -0.56
C THR A 145 -28.02 15.81 0.45
N TYR A 146 -26.89 15.34 0.95
CA TYR A 146 -26.76 14.29 1.97
C TYR A 146 -26.12 14.86 3.21
N THR A 147 -26.67 14.53 4.37
CA THR A 147 -26.00 14.78 5.66
C THR A 147 -25.18 13.55 6.00
N VAL A 148 -23.88 13.72 6.19
CA VAL A 148 -22.93 12.63 6.44
C VAL A 148 -22.03 12.96 7.61
N LEU A 149 -21.54 11.92 8.32
CA LEU A 149 -20.49 12.05 9.33
C LEU A 149 -19.13 11.91 8.69
N TYR A 150 -18.19 12.73 9.13
CA TYR A 150 -16.78 12.65 8.71
C TYR A 150 -15.84 12.86 9.90
N PRO A 151 -14.63 12.28 9.86
CA PRO A 151 -13.63 12.53 10.88
C PRO A 151 -12.99 13.91 10.68
N HIS A 152 -13.04 14.72 11.72
CA HIS A 152 -12.43 16.05 11.77
C HIS A 152 -11.26 16.05 12.74
N VAL A 153 -10.11 16.59 12.31
CA VAL A 153 -8.89 16.70 13.12
C VAL A 153 -8.92 17.99 13.95
N TYR A 154 -8.73 17.82 15.24
CA TYR A 154 -8.56 18.93 16.18
C TYR A 154 -7.16 18.90 16.78
N LEU A 155 -6.43 20.01 16.68
CA LEU A 155 -5.13 20.18 17.29
C LEU A 155 -5.25 20.90 18.64
N LYS A 156 -4.59 20.37 19.67
CA LYS A 156 -4.45 21.07 20.95
C LYS A 156 -3.68 22.37 20.79
N ALA A 157 -3.89 23.32 21.68
CA ALA A 157 -3.28 24.64 21.60
C ALA A 157 -1.74 24.59 21.55
N SER A 158 -1.09 23.67 22.29
CA SER A 158 0.37 23.52 22.28
C SER A 158 0.90 22.99 20.95
N THR A 159 0.20 22.08 20.26
CA THR A 159 0.59 21.61 18.93
C THR A 159 0.42 22.75 17.91
N ALA A 160 -0.73 23.45 17.92
CA ALA A 160 -0.96 24.59 17.07
C ALA A 160 0.06 25.74 17.33
N LYS A 161 0.51 25.89 18.58
CA LYS A 161 1.50 26.88 19.00
C LYS A 161 2.92 26.48 18.62
N SER A 162 3.29 25.21 18.76
CA SER A 162 4.63 24.70 18.37
C SER A 162 4.91 24.86 16.88
N LEU A 163 3.87 24.97 16.05
CA LEU A 163 4.00 25.25 14.62
C LEU A 163 4.30 26.74 14.32
N THR A 164 4.16 27.63 15.32
CA THR A 164 4.30 29.08 15.15
C THR A 164 5.26 29.77 16.12
N GLU A 165 5.63 29.16 17.24
CA GLU A 165 6.32 29.85 18.34
C GLU A 165 7.71 29.31 18.72
N ASP A 166 8.11 28.12 18.29
CA ASP A 166 9.43 27.55 18.62
C ASP A 166 10.47 27.91 17.56
N GLY A 167 10.73 29.19 17.38
CA GLY A 167 11.77 29.65 16.46
C GLY A 167 11.65 31.12 16.11
N SER A 168 12.64 31.63 15.39
CA SER A 168 12.60 32.99 14.87
C SER A 168 11.49 33.13 13.83
N LEU A 169 10.62 34.10 14.00
CA LEU A 169 9.56 34.45 13.05
C LEU A 169 9.95 35.74 12.31
N ILE A 170 10.00 35.66 10.98
CA ILE A 170 10.04 36.84 10.10
C ILE A 170 8.69 36.90 9.37
N SER A 171 7.93 37.95 9.57
CA SER A 171 6.65 38.13 8.94
C SER A 171 6.55 39.49 8.26
N ALA A 172 6.19 39.51 6.98
CA ALA A 172 6.03 40.73 6.18
C ALA A 172 4.96 40.51 5.09
N ASN A 173 4.42 41.57 4.52
CA ASN A 173 3.57 41.44 3.32
C ASN A 173 4.39 40.92 2.13
N THR A 174 5.56 41.52 1.91
CA THR A 174 6.54 41.05 0.91
C THR A 174 7.88 40.83 1.60
N LEU A 175 8.39 39.61 1.55
CA LEU A 175 9.69 39.23 2.10
C LEU A 175 10.64 38.96 0.94
N ILE A 176 11.69 39.76 0.82
CA ILE A 176 12.74 39.58 -0.17
C ILE A 176 14.04 39.31 0.56
N THR A 177 14.69 38.20 0.22
CA THR A 177 16.01 37.83 0.72
C THR A 177 16.96 37.67 -0.45
N ASP A 178 18.08 38.38 -0.41
CA ASP A 178 19.17 38.24 -1.37
C ASP A 178 20.48 38.04 -0.61
N THR A 179 21.11 36.87 -0.79
CA THR A 179 22.37 36.56 -0.13
C THR A 179 23.35 35.87 -1.08
N LYS A 180 24.62 36.28 -1.03
CA LYS A 180 25.68 35.65 -1.84
C LYS A 180 26.09 34.27 -1.33
N GLY A 181 25.75 33.93 -0.12
CA GLY A 181 26.08 32.66 0.54
C GLY A 181 24.88 31.72 0.61
N THR A 182 24.78 31.01 1.72
CA THR A 182 23.69 30.08 2.02
C THR A 182 22.62 30.76 2.88
N LEU A 183 21.37 30.67 2.44
CA LEU A 183 20.22 30.96 3.29
C LEU A 183 19.83 29.67 4.05
N THR A 184 19.94 29.70 5.37
CA THR A 184 19.47 28.61 6.24
C THR A 184 18.28 29.09 7.03
N ASN A 185 17.13 28.43 6.85
CA ASN A 185 15.92 28.67 7.63
C ASN A 185 15.65 27.47 8.56
N GLN A 186 15.61 27.72 9.86
CA GLN A 186 15.17 26.78 10.91
C GLN A 186 13.98 27.34 11.70
N GLY A 187 13.57 28.56 11.39
CA GLY A 187 12.43 29.24 11.96
C GLY A 187 11.25 29.30 10.97
N THR A 188 10.49 30.37 11.07
CA THR A 188 9.31 30.61 10.23
C THR A 188 9.49 31.88 9.39
N LEU A 189 9.38 31.73 8.07
CA LEU A 189 9.26 32.84 7.13
C LEU A 189 7.81 32.95 6.68
N LYS A 190 7.17 34.09 6.87
CA LYS A 190 5.78 34.33 6.52
C LYS A 190 5.62 35.61 5.70
N GLY A 191 4.89 35.51 4.58
CA GLY A 191 4.60 36.69 3.76
C GLY A 191 3.55 36.38 2.69
N ASN A 192 2.83 37.40 2.19
CA ASN A 192 1.99 37.16 1.03
C ASN A 192 2.85 36.83 -0.18
N THR A 193 3.95 37.53 -0.38
CA THR A 193 4.94 37.24 -1.40
C THR A 193 6.31 37.00 -0.75
N ILE A 194 6.92 35.84 -1.06
CA ILE A 194 8.26 35.50 -0.56
C ILE A 194 9.17 35.24 -1.77
N ILE A 195 10.25 36.00 -1.85
CA ILE A 195 11.25 35.87 -2.92
C ILE A 195 12.62 35.71 -2.25
N THR A 196 13.28 34.60 -2.49
CA THR A 196 14.64 34.39 -2.03
C THR A 196 15.59 34.15 -3.19
N LYS A 197 16.79 34.74 -3.13
CA LYS A 197 17.91 34.47 -4.02
C LYS A 197 19.16 34.22 -3.19
N SER A 198 19.82 33.11 -3.42
CA SER A 198 21.05 32.75 -2.71
C SER A 198 21.92 31.78 -3.52
N LYS A 199 23.15 31.54 -3.03
CA LYS A 199 23.99 30.47 -3.60
C LYS A 199 23.37 29.11 -3.29
N ASN A 200 23.02 28.87 -2.02
CA ASN A 200 22.32 27.67 -1.57
C ASN A 200 21.15 28.07 -0.66
N ILE A 201 20.12 27.25 -0.63
CA ILE A 201 18.99 27.36 0.29
C ILE A 201 18.89 26.04 1.08
N VAL A 202 18.87 26.16 2.42
CA VAL A 202 18.64 25.05 3.34
C VAL A 202 17.42 25.40 4.18
N ASN A 203 16.31 24.75 3.91
CA ASN A 203 15.09 24.94 4.69
C ASN A 203 14.77 23.72 5.55
N LYS A 204 14.93 23.87 6.85
CA LYS A 204 14.53 22.92 7.88
C LYS A 204 13.31 23.39 8.68
N GLY A 205 12.98 24.67 8.55
CA GLY A 205 11.85 25.30 9.19
C GLY A 205 10.65 25.43 8.25
N THR A 206 9.84 26.45 8.48
CA THR A 206 8.58 26.65 7.79
C THR A 206 8.60 27.91 6.93
N ILE A 207 8.01 27.83 5.74
CA ILE A 207 7.82 28.96 4.83
C ILE A 207 6.33 29.01 4.46
N PHE A 208 5.65 30.11 4.81
CA PHE A 208 4.23 30.33 4.50
C PHE A 208 4.04 31.57 3.62
N GLY A 209 3.30 31.44 2.52
CA GLY A 209 2.99 32.57 1.66
C GLY A 209 1.88 32.29 0.66
N ASN A 210 1.42 33.33 -0.05
CA ASN A 210 0.54 33.11 -1.17
C ASN A 210 1.34 32.75 -2.43
N ASP A 211 2.41 33.51 -2.67
CA ASP A 211 3.34 33.30 -3.78
C ASP A 211 4.76 33.17 -3.23
N ILE A 212 5.38 32.02 -3.45
CA ILE A 212 6.70 31.68 -2.92
C ILE A 212 7.65 31.37 -4.08
N SER A 213 8.79 32.04 -4.11
CA SER A 213 9.86 31.81 -5.10
C SER A 213 11.20 31.65 -4.39
N LEU A 214 11.73 30.43 -4.38
CA LEU A 214 13.03 30.07 -3.82
C LEU A 214 14.01 29.80 -4.98
N LYS A 215 15.00 30.68 -5.15
CA LYS A 215 16.01 30.55 -6.20
C LYS A 215 17.41 30.39 -5.63
N ALA A 216 18.06 29.28 -5.93
CA ALA A 216 19.45 29.04 -5.59
C ALA A 216 20.29 28.91 -6.86
N SER A 217 21.46 29.55 -6.90
CA SER A 217 22.38 29.36 -8.02
C SER A 217 23.07 27.98 -8.01
N GLN A 218 23.05 27.28 -6.87
CA GLN A 218 23.51 25.91 -6.71
C GLN A 218 22.37 25.02 -6.19
N ASP A 219 22.31 24.74 -4.90
CA ASP A 219 21.46 23.70 -4.34
C ASP A 219 20.32 24.26 -3.48
N ILE A 220 19.18 23.57 -3.51
CA ILE A 220 18.10 23.70 -2.54
C ILE A 220 18.00 22.38 -1.78
N VAL A 221 18.16 22.45 -0.46
CA VAL A 221 17.96 21.31 0.47
C VAL A 221 16.76 21.62 1.33
N HIS A 222 15.75 20.77 1.26
CA HIS A 222 14.50 20.96 1.97
C HIS A 222 14.13 19.73 2.80
N SER A 223 13.99 19.92 4.10
CA SER A 223 13.50 18.91 5.05
C SER A 223 12.42 19.45 5.99
N GLY A 224 11.96 20.68 5.79
CA GLY A 224 10.91 21.35 6.54
C GLY A 224 9.58 21.40 5.76
N ILE A 225 8.90 22.54 5.87
CA ILE A 225 7.57 22.75 5.32
C ILE A 225 7.55 24.02 4.47
N ILE A 226 6.94 23.93 3.28
CA ILE A 226 6.60 25.07 2.44
C ILE A 226 5.11 25.01 2.12
N GLU A 227 4.37 26.04 2.47
CA GLU A 227 2.94 26.12 2.20
C GLU A 227 2.62 27.41 1.46
N GLY A 228 1.97 27.28 0.31
CA GLY A 228 1.57 28.38 -0.55
C GLY A 228 0.09 28.34 -0.91
N GLU A 229 -0.45 29.49 -1.31
CA GLU A 229 -1.83 29.56 -1.80
C GLU A 229 -1.87 29.46 -3.33
N ASN A 230 -1.13 30.33 -4.04
CA ASN A 230 -1.23 30.41 -5.51
C ASN A 230 -0.10 29.69 -6.22
N LYS A 231 1.14 29.96 -5.83
CA LYS A 231 2.32 29.46 -6.54
C LYS A 231 3.48 29.20 -5.60
N ILE A 232 4.10 28.05 -5.76
CA ILE A 232 5.40 27.74 -5.19
C ILE A 232 6.37 27.40 -6.31
N LEU A 233 7.50 28.11 -6.36
CA LEU A 233 8.61 27.87 -7.27
C LEU A 233 9.87 27.55 -6.47
N LEU A 234 10.46 26.38 -6.71
CA LEU A 234 11.82 26.04 -6.33
C LEU A 234 12.67 25.97 -7.62
N ASP A 235 13.72 26.78 -7.68
CA ASP A 235 14.59 26.89 -8.85
C ASP A 235 16.06 26.79 -8.40
N ALA A 236 16.70 25.66 -8.71
CA ALA A 236 18.09 25.40 -8.37
C ALA A 236 18.96 25.30 -9.63
N GLY A 237 20.06 26.05 -9.66
CA GLY A 237 21.01 25.94 -10.78
C GLY A 237 21.70 24.57 -10.84
N ARG A 238 21.73 23.81 -9.73
CA ARG A 238 22.31 22.47 -9.66
C ARG A 238 21.30 21.45 -9.16
N ASN A 239 21.12 21.26 -7.85
CA ASN A 239 20.31 20.19 -7.32
C ASN A 239 19.19 20.68 -6.40
N ILE A 240 18.07 19.94 -6.39
CA ILE A 240 17.05 20.02 -5.36
C ILE A 240 17.06 18.68 -4.61
N LEU A 241 17.29 18.72 -3.30
CA LEU A 241 17.21 17.58 -2.41
C LEU A 241 16.09 17.80 -1.41
N MET A 242 15.08 16.95 -1.47
CA MET A 242 14.03 16.86 -0.45
C MET A 242 14.21 15.57 0.33
N LYS A 243 14.37 15.67 1.64
CA LYS A 243 14.62 14.51 2.47
C LYS A 243 13.87 14.61 3.79
N ASP A 244 13.22 13.53 4.18
CA ASP A 244 12.80 13.30 5.55
C ASP A 244 14.00 13.24 6.49
N THR A 245 13.79 13.49 7.77
CA THR A 245 14.80 13.31 8.80
C THR A 245 14.39 12.18 9.73
N VAL A 246 15.30 11.24 9.92
CA VAL A 246 15.09 10.07 10.76
C VAL A 246 16.03 10.17 11.96
N GLN A 247 15.49 10.04 13.18
CA GLN A 247 16.27 9.89 14.40
C GLN A 247 16.45 8.40 14.67
N HIS A 248 17.70 7.94 14.61
CA HIS A 248 18.03 6.54 14.89
C HIS A 248 18.12 6.30 16.39
N GLY A 249 17.17 5.56 16.91
CA GLY A 249 17.16 5.12 18.29
C GLY A 249 17.79 3.73 18.47
N LYS A 250 18.09 3.35 19.70
CA LYS A 250 18.68 2.03 20.00
C LYS A 250 17.79 0.86 19.54
N ASN A 251 16.49 1.01 19.69
CA ASN A 251 15.50 -0.05 19.42
C ASN A 251 14.46 0.34 18.38
N GLN A 252 14.37 1.62 18.06
CA GLN A 252 13.38 2.13 17.12
C GLN A 252 13.88 3.42 16.49
N ASP A 253 13.75 3.50 15.18
CA ASP A 253 13.91 4.73 14.42
C ASP A 253 12.61 5.53 14.50
N ILE A 254 12.74 6.84 14.57
CA ILE A 254 11.60 7.77 14.63
C ILE A 254 11.75 8.74 13.44
N LEU A 255 10.68 8.86 12.65
CA LEU A 255 10.59 9.90 11.65
C LEU A 255 10.41 11.25 12.35
N ASP A 256 11.43 12.10 12.29
CA ASP A 256 11.43 13.42 12.94
C ASP A 256 10.66 14.45 12.11
N THR A 257 11.03 14.61 10.84
CA THR A 257 10.32 15.50 9.92
C THR A 257 10.16 14.87 8.54
N THR A 258 9.05 15.17 7.89
CA THR A 258 8.83 14.86 6.48
C THR A 258 8.97 16.14 5.68
N ALA A 259 9.82 16.15 4.64
CA ALA A 259 9.90 17.26 3.72
C ALA A 259 8.56 17.44 3.00
N GLY A 260 7.90 18.56 3.24
CA GLY A 260 6.55 18.82 2.74
C GLY A 260 6.44 20.12 1.94
N ILE A 261 5.76 20.05 0.79
CA ILE A 261 5.36 21.24 0.03
C ILE A 261 3.88 21.12 -0.33
N ALA A 262 3.09 22.12 0.02
CA ALA A 262 1.67 22.14 -0.29
C ALA A 262 1.24 23.48 -0.90
N VAL A 263 0.58 23.44 -2.06
CA VAL A 263 -0.13 24.57 -2.66
C VAL A 263 -1.62 24.32 -2.49
N LYS A 264 -2.32 25.28 -1.87
CA LYS A 264 -3.72 25.10 -1.43
C LYS A 264 -4.77 25.75 -2.33
N GLY A 265 -4.39 26.77 -3.07
CA GLY A 265 -5.33 27.53 -3.90
C GLY A 265 -5.99 26.68 -4.99
N LYS A 266 -7.22 27.06 -5.35
CA LYS A 266 -8.05 26.33 -6.32
C LYS A 266 -7.29 26.01 -7.64
N GLU A 267 -6.44 26.92 -8.08
CA GLU A 267 -5.60 26.83 -9.29
C GLU A 267 -4.11 26.89 -8.93
N GLY A 268 -3.76 26.40 -7.74
CA GLY A 268 -2.41 26.43 -7.21
C GLY A 268 -1.40 25.69 -8.08
N VAL A 269 -0.21 26.25 -8.27
CA VAL A 269 0.85 25.65 -9.09
C VAL A 269 2.10 25.42 -8.25
N LEU A 270 2.55 24.18 -8.24
CA LEU A 270 3.86 23.81 -7.72
C LEU A 270 4.82 23.56 -8.89
N LEU A 271 5.89 24.34 -8.95
CA LEU A 271 6.95 24.19 -9.94
C LEU A 271 8.29 23.97 -9.24
N MET A 272 8.94 22.84 -9.53
CA MET A 272 10.31 22.54 -9.12
C MET A 272 11.16 22.32 -10.35
N GLN A 273 12.26 23.06 -10.46
CA GLN A 273 13.21 22.90 -11.54
C GLN A 273 14.66 22.91 -11.03
N SER A 274 15.47 22.04 -11.59
CA SER A 274 16.89 21.97 -11.29
C SER A 274 17.72 21.87 -12.58
N GLY A 275 18.93 22.45 -12.54
CA GLY A 275 19.88 22.30 -13.65
C GLY A 275 20.50 20.90 -13.74
N GLN A 276 20.51 20.13 -12.64
CA GLN A 276 20.97 18.74 -12.58
C GLN A 276 19.87 17.85 -11.97
N ASP A 277 19.98 17.47 -10.73
CA ASP A 277 19.14 16.43 -10.15
C ASP A 277 18.04 17.01 -9.24
N ILE A 278 16.88 16.34 -9.26
CA ILE A 278 15.87 16.43 -8.21
C ILE A 278 15.84 15.07 -7.52
N THR A 279 16.16 15.05 -6.23
CA THR A 279 16.11 13.83 -5.42
C THR A 279 15.15 14.02 -4.26
N MET A 280 14.21 13.09 -4.12
CA MET A 280 13.23 13.07 -3.04
C MET A 280 13.30 11.75 -2.28
N THR A 281 13.26 11.83 -0.95
CA THR A 281 13.25 10.66 -0.07
C THR A 281 12.21 10.89 1.01
N GLY A 282 11.14 10.08 1.03
CA GLY A 282 10.05 10.21 1.99
C GLY A 282 9.32 11.56 1.96
N ALA A 283 9.34 12.27 0.83
CA ALA A 283 8.80 13.61 0.69
C ALA A 283 7.32 13.63 0.28
N THR A 284 6.61 14.67 0.67
CA THR A 284 5.22 14.90 0.29
C THR A 284 5.07 16.19 -0.50
N LEU A 285 4.55 16.08 -1.72
CA LEU A 285 4.19 17.20 -2.57
C LEU A 285 2.69 17.19 -2.83
N ALA A 286 2.02 18.32 -2.61
CA ALA A 286 0.59 18.42 -2.80
C ALA A 286 0.18 19.72 -3.50
N ALA A 287 -0.63 19.62 -4.56
CA ALA A 287 -1.35 20.74 -5.16
C ALA A 287 -2.86 20.50 -4.94
N LEU A 288 -3.36 20.93 -3.76
CA LEU A 288 -4.63 20.51 -3.18
C LEU A 288 -5.87 21.09 -3.85
N GLY A 289 -5.73 22.17 -4.61
CA GLY A 289 -6.86 22.80 -5.30
C GLY A 289 -7.42 21.93 -6.42
N LYS A 290 -8.71 22.04 -6.72
CA LYS A 290 -9.38 21.26 -7.77
C LYS A 290 -8.66 21.33 -9.13
N ASN A 291 -8.10 22.47 -9.48
CA ASN A 291 -7.29 22.67 -10.68
C ASN A 291 -5.79 22.80 -10.35
N GLY A 292 -5.39 22.41 -9.14
CA GLY A 292 -4.01 22.44 -8.69
C GLY A 292 -3.13 21.53 -9.52
N SER A 293 -2.00 22.04 -10.00
CA SER A 293 -1.09 21.33 -10.90
C SER A 293 0.34 21.32 -10.37
N MET A 294 1.10 20.33 -10.78
CA MET A 294 2.48 20.12 -10.34
C MET A 294 3.39 19.84 -11.53
N ILE A 295 4.56 20.50 -11.55
CA ILE A 295 5.59 20.26 -12.57
C ILE A 295 6.94 20.11 -11.85
N LEU A 296 7.60 18.97 -12.07
CA LEU A 296 8.96 18.69 -11.64
C LEU A 296 9.82 18.51 -12.88
N SER A 297 10.88 19.30 -13.01
CA SER A 297 11.79 19.26 -14.16
C SER A 297 13.25 19.23 -13.69
N ALA A 298 13.90 18.10 -13.86
CA ALA A 298 15.33 17.92 -13.61
C ALA A 298 16.12 17.98 -14.92
N GLY A 299 17.20 18.76 -14.93
CA GLY A 299 18.11 18.82 -16.10
C GLY A 299 18.86 17.51 -16.33
N HIS A 300 19.02 16.67 -15.29
CA HIS A 300 19.64 15.35 -15.37
C HIS A 300 18.71 14.29 -14.78
N ASN A 301 18.79 13.91 -13.52
CA ASN A 301 17.93 12.85 -12.94
C ASN A 301 16.80 13.38 -12.07
N LEU A 302 15.64 12.74 -12.17
CA LEU A 302 14.54 12.87 -11.23
C LEU A 302 14.38 11.56 -10.46
N THR A 303 14.80 11.55 -9.19
CA THR A 303 14.81 10.35 -8.36
C THR A 303 13.87 10.52 -7.17
N MET A 304 12.90 9.64 -7.08
CA MET A 304 11.97 9.48 -5.96
C MET A 304 12.31 8.16 -5.29
N ASP A 305 13.13 8.21 -4.24
CA ASP A 305 13.62 7.04 -3.51
C ASP A 305 13.01 6.97 -2.11
N THR A 306 13.29 5.90 -1.39
CA THR A 306 12.79 5.66 -0.04
C THR A 306 13.91 5.78 0.99
N ASP A 307 13.58 6.14 2.22
CA ASP A 307 14.38 5.85 3.40
C ASP A 307 13.74 4.67 4.14
N SER A 308 14.39 4.14 5.16
CA SER A 308 13.85 3.04 5.95
C SER A 308 13.82 3.36 7.44
N LEU A 309 12.74 2.95 8.09
CA LEU A 309 12.59 3.01 9.53
C LEU A 309 12.68 1.59 10.09
N GLU A 310 13.54 1.38 11.06
CA GLU A 310 13.70 0.10 11.73
C GLU A 310 13.15 0.15 13.16
N ALA A 311 12.47 -0.91 13.56
CA ALA A 311 12.05 -1.13 14.94
C ALA A 311 12.42 -2.54 15.37
N LYS A 312 13.08 -2.65 16.53
CA LYS A 312 13.54 -3.90 17.11
C LYS A 312 13.08 -4.01 18.56
N LYS A 313 12.57 -5.16 18.93
CA LYS A 313 12.25 -5.49 20.30
C LYS A 313 12.87 -6.84 20.63
N ASP A 314 13.61 -6.91 21.70
CA ASP A 314 14.16 -8.17 22.24
C ASP A 314 13.84 -8.25 23.73
N MET A 315 13.00 -9.21 24.08
CA MET A 315 12.65 -9.56 25.45
C MET A 315 13.02 -11.02 25.66
N THR A 316 14.27 -11.27 25.96
CA THR A 316 14.79 -12.63 26.20
C THR A 316 15.01 -12.85 27.70
N GLU A 317 14.25 -13.77 28.28
CA GLU A 317 14.46 -14.26 29.64
C GLU A 317 15.52 -15.39 29.64
N ASN A 318 15.36 -16.33 28.72
CA ASN A 318 16.29 -17.46 28.49
C ASN A 318 16.08 -18.04 27.08
N SER A 319 16.82 -19.11 26.74
CA SER A 319 16.75 -19.75 25.42
C SER A 319 15.40 -20.38 25.07
N ASP A 320 14.52 -20.59 26.02
CA ASP A 320 13.20 -21.20 25.84
C ASP A 320 12.05 -20.18 25.97
N ASN A 321 12.31 -19.00 26.60
CA ASN A 321 11.31 -17.96 26.85
C ASN A 321 11.84 -16.62 26.33
N TYR A 322 11.35 -16.20 25.18
CA TYR A 322 11.74 -14.95 24.54
C TYR A 322 10.67 -14.47 23.56
N ILE A 323 10.66 -13.16 23.32
CA ILE A 323 9.91 -12.49 22.25
C ILE A 323 10.87 -11.52 21.57
N ARG A 324 11.09 -11.70 20.27
CA ARG A 324 11.90 -10.84 19.44
C ARG A 324 11.09 -10.42 18.23
N THR A 325 11.08 -9.14 17.96
CA THR A 325 10.42 -8.61 16.77
C THR A 325 11.36 -7.67 16.03
N TYR A 326 11.30 -7.73 14.73
CA TYR A 326 11.96 -6.79 13.83
C TYR A 326 10.95 -6.29 12.80
N ARG A 327 11.00 -5.02 12.54
CA ARG A 327 10.22 -4.38 11.48
C ARG A 327 11.12 -3.39 10.76
N LYS A 328 11.03 -3.41 9.43
CA LYS A 328 11.64 -2.41 8.57
C LYS A 328 10.57 -1.91 7.61
N THR A 329 10.35 -0.62 7.60
CA THR A 329 9.35 0.03 6.76
C THR A 329 10.02 1.08 5.91
N GLU A 330 9.80 1.05 4.60
CA GLU A 330 10.29 2.09 3.70
C GLU A 330 9.35 3.31 3.72
N THR A 331 9.94 4.52 3.78
CA THR A 331 9.20 5.78 3.69
C THR A 331 8.89 6.08 2.22
N ALA A 332 7.62 6.29 1.91
CA ALA A 332 7.19 6.55 0.54
C ALA A 332 7.18 8.04 0.20
N ASN A 333 7.48 8.40 -1.05
CA ASN A 333 7.15 9.70 -1.60
C ASN A 333 5.68 9.75 -2.00
N THR A 334 5.03 10.89 -1.83
CA THR A 334 3.65 11.11 -2.24
C THR A 334 3.53 12.41 -3.01
N LEU A 335 3.08 12.33 -4.24
CA LEU A 335 2.79 13.47 -5.13
C LEU A 335 1.30 13.44 -5.46
N THR A 336 0.56 14.44 -5.01
CA THR A 336 -0.88 14.54 -5.27
C THR A 336 -1.26 15.87 -5.88
N ALA A 337 -2.13 15.86 -6.87
CA ALA A 337 -2.66 17.07 -7.46
C ALA A 337 -4.14 16.93 -7.80
N GLY A 338 -4.88 18.03 -7.74
CA GLY A 338 -6.27 18.07 -8.21
C GLY A 338 -6.37 17.92 -9.73
N LYS A 339 -5.32 18.36 -10.46
CA LYS A 339 -5.28 18.29 -11.92
C LYS A 339 -3.98 17.64 -12.41
N ASP A 340 -3.18 18.30 -13.19
CA ASP A 340 -2.07 17.69 -13.94
C ASP A 340 -0.80 17.55 -13.09
N ILE A 341 -0.10 16.42 -13.26
CA ILE A 341 1.24 16.19 -12.73
C ILE A 341 2.16 15.90 -13.91
N SER A 342 3.23 16.68 -14.04
CA SER A 342 4.24 16.52 -15.08
C SER A 342 5.61 16.31 -14.44
N LEU A 343 6.24 15.16 -14.77
CA LEU A 343 7.56 14.75 -14.29
C LEU A 343 8.49 14.66 -15.50
N ILE A 344 9.52 15.50 -15.53
CA ILE A 344 10.42 15.62 -16.68
C ILE A 344 11.86 15.44 -16.21
N SER A 345 12.63 14.70 -16.97
CA SER A 345 14.06 14.48 -16.71
C SER A 345 14.89 14.55 -17.99
N GLY A 346 16.02 15.21 -17.93
CA GLY A 346 17.03 15.23 -18.98
C GLY A 346 17.83 13.93 -19.10
N ASN A 347 17.69 13.01 -18.16
CA ASN A 347 18.27 11.66 -18.19
C ASN A 347 17.24 10.65 -17.69
N ASP A 348 17.30 10.20 -16.44
CA ASP A 348 16.45 9.14 -15.90
C ASP A 348 15.36 9.66 -14.95
N ILE A 349 14.21 8.98 -14.95
CA ILE A 349 13.20 9.08 -13.89
C ILE A 349 13.16 7.74 -13.15
N LYS A 350 13.34 7.80 -11.82
CA LYS A 350 13.17 6.66 -10.94
C LYS A 350 12.10 6.95 -9.90
N ALA A 351 11.12 6.07 -9.77
CA ALA A 351 10.07 6.10 -8.74
C ALA A 351 10.06 4.77 -7.99
N ARG A 352 10.48 4.78 -6.72
CA ARG A 352 10.48 3.63 -5.83
C ARG A 352 9.45 3.83 -4.73
N SER A 353 8.53 2.89 -4.57
CA SER A 353 7.43 2.95 -3.59
C SER A 353 6.73 4.31 -3.56
N THR A 354 6.61 4.96 -4.72
CA THR A 354 6.13 6.33 -4.86
C THR A 354 4.68 6.35 -5.31
N ILE A 355 3.87 7.18 -4.66
CA ILE A 355 2.49 7.43 -5.05
C ILE A 355 2.43 8.73 -5.83
N VAL A 356 1.97 8.68 -7.08
CA VAL A 356 1.68 9.83 -7.93
C VAL A 356 0.20 9.77 -8.29
N ALA A 357 -0.59 10.68 -7.75
CA ALA A 357 -2.04 10.66 -7.91
C ALA A 357 -2.58 12.02 -8.38
N SER A 358 -3.29 12.01 -9.49
CA SER A 358 -4.07 13.12 -10.00
C SER A 358 -5.56 12.81 -9.87
N GLU A 359 -6.34 13.72 -9.27
CA GLU A 359 -7.79 13.49 -9.12
C GLU A 359 -8.52 13.60 -10.47
N ASN A 360 -8.27 14.68 -11.22
CA ASN A 360 -9.05 15.03 -12.41
C ASN A 360 -8.18 15.26 -13.66
N GLY A 361 -6.88 15.02 -13.59
CA GLY A 361 -5.97 15.39 -14.65
C GLY A 361 -5.08 14.26 -15.12
N GLN A 362 -4.13 14.66 -15.91
CA GLN A 362 -3.17 13.78 -16.55
C GLN A 362 -1.89 13.68 -15.73
N ILE A 363 -1.35 12.46 -15.64
CA ILE A 363 0.03 12.22 -15.20
C ILE A 363 0.89 12.02 -16.43
N SER A 364 1.95 12.81 -16.56
CA SER A 364 2.94 12.70 -17.62
C SER A 364 4.32 12.49 -17.02
N MET A 365 4.99 11.38 -17.38
CA MET A 365 6.40 11.13 -17.12
C MET A 365 7.18 11.14 -18.42
N LYS A 366 8.23 11.95 -18.52
CA LYS A 366 9.06 12.06 -19.70
C LYS A 366 10.54 12.07 -19.34
N ALA A 367 11.26 11.02 -19.70
CA ALA A 367 12.70 10.89 -19.50
C ALA A 367 13.46 10.87 -20.85
N ALA A 368 14.61 11.53 -20.88
CA ALA A 368 15.49 11.49 -22.04
C ALA A 368 16.26 10.16 -22.15
N THR A 369 16.32 9.36 -21.07
CA THR A 369 16.91 8.01 -21.10
C THR A 369 15.89 7.02 -20.56
N ASP A 370 15.93 6.62 -19.31
CA ASP A 370 15.11 5.54 -18.79
C ASP A 370 14.03 6.03 -17.80
N VAL A 371 12.91 5.31 -17.76
CA VAL A 371 11.88 5.41 -16.71
C VAL A 371 11.82 4.10 -15.94
N THR A 372 12.05 4.17 -14.64
CA THR A 372 11.94 3.01 -13.72
C THR A 372 10.89 3.30 -12.66
N ILE A 373 9.85 2.48 -12.63
CA ILE A 373 8.78 2.50 -11.62
C ILE A 373 8.85 1.17 -10.90
N GLU A 374 9.27 1.19 -9.64
CA GLU A 374 9.59 -0.02 -8.92
C GLU A 374 9.02 -0.03 -7.51
N ASN A 375 9.02 -1.22 -6.91
CA ASN A 375 8.68 -1.43 -5.53
C ASN A 375 9.87 -1.21 -4.60
N GLY A 376 9.59 -0.87 -3.36
CA GLY A 376 10.44 -1.10 -2.20
C GLY A 376 10.01 -2.36 -1.47
N TYR A 377 10.57 -2.57 -0.26
CA TYR A 377 10.23 -3.72 0.56
C TYR A 377 10.04 -3.32 2.03
N ASN A 378 8.95 -3.80 2.61
CA ASN A 378 8.81 -3.88 4.05
C ASN A 378 9.21 -5.27 4.51
N GLU A 379 9.95 -5.35 5.64
CA GLU A 379 10.40 -6.61 6.23
C GLU A 379 9.85 -6.72 7.65
N ALA A 380 9.39 -7.91 8.00
CA ALA A 380 8.91 -8.22 9.34
C ALA A 380 9.45 -9.56 9.80
N MET A 381 9.84 -9.64 11.07
CA MET A 381 10.22 -10.88 11.73
C MET A 381 9.60 -10.91 13.13
N ASP A 382 8.96 -12.01 13.45
CA ASP A 382 8.47 -12.33 14.79
C ASP A 382 9.05 -13.67 15.21
N ASP A 383 9.80 -13.69 16.29
CA ASP A 383 10.45 -14.87 16.83
C ASP A 383 10.11 -14.99 18.31
N TYR A 384 9.43 -16.05 18.70
CA TYR A 384 9.09 -16.28 20.09
C TYR A 384 9.32 -17.72 20.53
N GLY A 385 9.69 -17.86 21.80
CA GLY A 385 9.78 -19.10 22.52
C GLY A 385 9.00 -19.03 23.81
N LEU A 386 8.27 -20.09 24.11
CA LEU A 386 7.52 -20.25 25.36
C LEU A 386 7.65 -21.65 25.90
N LYS A 387 8.10 -21.78 27.14
CA LYS A 387 8.15 -23.05 27.83
C LYS A 387 7.53 -22.94 29.22
N TYR A 388 6.56 -23.79 29.47
CA TYR A 388 5.88 -23.85 30.76
C TYR A 388 5.63 -25.29 31.21
N LYS A 389 5.44 -25.44 32.54
CA LYS A 389 5.14 -26.70 33.18
C LYS A 389 3.78 -26.62 33.87
N GLU A 390 3.01 -27.68 33.70
CA GLU A 390 1.73 -27.89 34.34
C GLU A 390 1.84 -29.14 35.21
N SER A 391 1.44 -29.07 36.46
CA SER A 391 1.43 -30.20 37.38
C SER A 391 0.01 -30.48 37.85
N GLY A 392 -0.47 -31.68 37.56
CA GLY A 392 -1.76 -32.19 38.05
C GLY A 392 -1.54 -33.27 39.12
N PHE A 393 -2.63 -33.74 39.72
CA PHE A 393 -2.58 -34.89 40.64
C PHE A 393 -2.14 -36.15 39.88
N LEU A 394 -0.94 -36.66 40.11
CA LEU A 394 -0.32 -37.82 39.47
C LEU A 394 0.15 -37.59 38.00
N SER A 395 0.26 -36.37 37.51
CA SER A 395 0.79 -36.12 36.17
C SER A 395 1.55 -34.80 36.08
N HIS A 396 2.57 -34.79 35.20
CA HIS A 396 3.32 -33.58 34.86
C HIS A 396 3.34 -33.40 33.34
N LYS A 397 3.10 -32.18 32.89
CA LYS A 397 3.18 -31.81 31.47
C LYS A 397 4.14 -30.64 31.31
N THR A 398 5.08 -30.78 30.38
CA THR A 398 5.94 -29.69 29.95
C THR A 398 5.61 -29.40 28.49
N THR A 399 5.29 -28.15 28.18
CA THR A 399 5.06 -27.68 26.82
C THR A 399 6.14 -26.68 26.48
N ALA A 400 6.78 -26.85 25.34
CA ALA A 400 7.68 -25.88 24.73
C ALA A 400 7.18 -25.58 23.31
N ILE A 401 7.04 -24.30 23.01
CA ILE A 401 6.60 -23.79 21.71
C ILE A 401 7.67 -22.82 21.21
N LYS A 402 8.02 -22.92 19.93
CA LYS A 402 8.84 -21.95 19.24
C LYS A 402 8.16 -21.61 17.92
N SER A 403 8.12 -20.34 17.57
CA SER A 403 7.68 -19.89 16.26
C SER A 403 8.63 -18.81 15.76
N HIS A 404 8.89 -18.88 14.48
CA HIS A 404 9.66 -17.90 13.75
C HIS A 404 8.89 -17.57 12.47
N ASP A 405 8.47 -16.33 12.37
CA ASP A 405 7.75 -15.80 11.21
C ASP A 405 8.61 -14.71 10.58
N GLU A 406 8.88 -14.81 9.29
CA GLU A 406 9.60 -13.81 8.53
C GLU A 406 8.82 -13.46 7.26
N SER A 407 8.72 -12.19 6.94
CA SER A 407 8.11 -11.74 5.70
C SER A 407 8.86 -10.58 5.07
N LYS A 408 8.90 -10.61 3.72
CA LYS A 408 9.41 -9.54 2.88
C LYS A 408 8.35 -9.22 1.84
N THR A 409 7.66 -8.08 2.03
CA THR A 409 6.51 -7.67 1.23
C THR A 409 6.89 -6.54 0.30
N ALA A 410 6.58 -6.66 -0.98
CA ALA A 410 6.85 -5.64 -1.98
C ALA A 410 5.82 -4.49 -1.87
N ILE A 411 6.31 -3.26 -1.73
CA ILE A 411 5.51 -2.04 -1.69
C ILE A 411 5.70 -1.33 -3.03
N GLY A 412 4.76 -1.55 -3.94
CA GLY A 412 4.81 -1.01 -5.29
C GLY A 412 4.59 0.50 -5.36
N SER A 413 5.09 1.10 -6.41
CA SER A 413 4.70 2.46 -6.81
C SER A 413 3.31 2.46 -7.42
N MET A 414 2.62 3.61 -7.36
CA MET A 414 1.31 3.80 -7.97
C MET A 414 1.27 5.12 -8.75
N LEU A 415 0.89 5.05 -10.01
CA LEU A 415 0.49 6.19 -10.83
C LEU A 415 -1.01 6.07 -11.10
N SER A 416 -1.80 7.03 -10.64
CA SER A 416 -3.25 7.04 -10.82
C SER A 416 -3.75 8.41 -11.28
N GLY A 417 -4.28 8.50 -12.50
CA GLY A 417 -4.78 9.75 -13.10
C GLY A 417 -5.96 9.52 -14.03
N ASP A 418 -6.54 10.61 -14.55
CA ASP A 418 -7.54 10.48 -15.61
C ASP A 418 -6.90 9.88 -16.86
N LYS A 419 -5.74 10.39 -17.25
CA LYS A 419 -4.85 9.81 -18.26
C LYS A 419 -3.45 9.65 -17.68
N VAL A 420 -2.74 8.61 -18.11
CA VAL A 420 -1.33 8.42 -17.74
C VAL A 420 -0.50 8.21 -19.00
N SER A 421 0.55 9.01 -19.14
CA SER A 421 1.49 8.94 -20.25
C SER A 421 2.90 8.80 -19.74
N ILE A 422 3.60 7.76 -20.17
CA ILE A 422 5.00 7.49 -19.84
C ILE A 422 5.79 7.45 -21.14
N THR A 423 6.81 8.28 -21.24
CA THR A 423 7.67 8.36 -22.44
C THR A 423 9.14 8.29 -22.01
N SER A 424 9.89 7.37 -22.57
CA SER A 424 11.34 7.26 -22.44
C SER A 424 12.00 7.13 -23.81
N ILE A 425 13.18 7.74 -23.99
CA ILE A 425 13.99 7.47 -25.20
C ILE A 425 14.73 6.13 -25.06
N GLY A 426 15.04 5.73 -23.85
CA GLY A 426 15.61 4.42 -23.51
C GLY A 426 14.55 3.40 -23.14
N ASN A 427 14.67 2.83 -21.94
CA ASN A 427 13.81 1.77 -21.44
C ASN A 427 12.73 2.31 -20.50
N THR A 428 11.60 1.64 -20.45
CA THR A 428 10.61 1.77 -19.38
C THR A 428 10.49 0.44 -18.63
N THR A 429 10.70 0.47 -17.33
CA THR A 429 10.57 -0.71 -16.47
C THR A 429 9.54 -0.45 -15.37
N ILE A 430 8.55 -1.33 -15.25
CA ILE A 430 7.51 -1.28 -14.21
C ILE A 430 7.56 -2.60 -13.44
N THR A 431 7.94 -2.55 -12.17
CA THR A 431 8.11 -3.74 -11.32
C THR A 431 7.20 -3.68 -10.12
N ALA A 432 6.35 -4.69 -9.95
CA ALA A 432 5.38 -4.82 -8.84
C ALA A 432 4.64 -3.51 -8.52
N SER A 433 4.30 -2.77 -9.56
CA SER A 433 3.78 -1.41 -9.46
C SER A 433 2.54 -1.23 -10.34
N ASN A 434 1.73 -0.23 -10.03
CA ASN A 434 0.46 0.00 -10.71
C ASN A 434 0.49 1.31 -11.49
N VAL A 435 0.08 1.26 -12.75
CA VAL A 435 -0.10 2.42 -13.64
C VAL A 435 -1.52 2.40 -14.16
N VAL A 436 -2.37 3.32 -13.69
CA VAL A 436 -3.81 3.22 -13.91
C VAL A 436 -4.40 4.56 -14.37
N GLY A 437 -5.16 4.51 -15.43
CA GLY A 437 -5.95 5.62 -15.97
C GLY A 437 -7.46 5.38 -15.86
N THR A 438 -8.25 6.44 -15.68
CA THR A 438 -9.69 6.35 -15.90
C THR A 438 -9.96 6.17 -17.40
N ASN A 439 -9.29 6.97 -18.20
CA ASN A 439 -9.29 6.94 -19.67
C ASN A 439 -7.99 6.28 -20.17
N ASP A 440 -7.28 6.90 -21.08
CA ASP A 440 -6.19 6.23 -21.76
C ASP A 440 -4.91 6.14 -20.92
N VAL A 441 -4.21 5.03 -21.06
CA VAL A 441 -2.84 4.83 -20.57
C VAL A 441 -1.92 4.57 -21.76
N SER A 442 -0.84 5.33 -21.89
CA SER A 442 0.14 5.18 -22.95
C SER A 442 1.56 5.04 -22.39
N ILE A 443 2.30 4.06 -22.89
CA ILE A 443 3.72 3.84 -22.59
C ILE A 443 4.46 3.81 -23.91
N THR A 444 5.42 4.71 -24.09
CA THR A 444 6.25 4.77 -25.29
C THR A 444 7.72 4.71 -24.88
N SER A 445 8.43 3.68 -25.30
CA SER A 445 9.85 3.47 -25.03
C SER A 445 10.64 3.39 -26.32
N GLY A 446 11.71 4.16 -26.42
CA GLY A 446 12.59 4.09 -27.59
C GLY A 446 13.34 2.77 -27.70
N LYS A 447 13.52 2.05 -26.60
CA LYS A 447 14.13 0.70 -26.54
C LYS A 447 13.13 -0.33 -26.02
N ASN A 448 13.22 -0.70 -24.75
CA ASN A 448 12.44 -1.80 -24.18
C ASN A 448 11.37 -1.28 -23.21
N THR A 449 10.22 -1.95 -23.21
CA THR A 449 9.23 -1.84 -22.13
C THR A 449 9.16 -3.17 -21.41
N THR A 450 9.40 -3.17 -20.09
CA THR A 450 9.31 -4.34 -19.23
C THR A 450 8.29 -4.08 -18.13
N ILE A 451 7.22 -4.86 -18.11
CA ILE A 451 6.20 -4.85 -17.05
C ILE A 451 6.32 -6.19 -16.34
N THR A 452 6.72 -6.21 -15.09
CA THR A 452 7.09 -7.44 -14.41
C THR A 452 6.69 -7.46 -12.94
N SER A 453 6.69 -8.64 -12.35
CA SER A 453 6.48 -8.86 -10.93
C SER A 453 7.77 -8.68 -10.12
N ALA A 454 7.63 -8.49 -8.81
CA ALA A 454 8.69 -8.67 -7.83
C ALA A 454 8.38 -9.88 -6.93
N GLU A 455 9.40 -10.43 -6.32
CA GLU A 455 9.27 -11.55 -5.41
C GLU A 455 8.97 -11.07 -3.98
N GLU A 456 7.95 -11.68 -3.36
CA GLU A 456 7.64 -11.59 -1.94
C GLU A 456 8.04 -12.90 -1.27
N VAL A 457 8.51 -12.83 -0.04
CA VAL A 457 8.89 -14.01 0.74
C VAL A 457 8.06 -14.06 2.01
N GLU A 458 7.47 -15.22 2.28
CA GLU A 458 6.81 -15.53 3.54
C GLU A 458 7.41 -16.82 4.09
N GLN A 459 7.89 -16.79 5.34
CA GLN A 459 8.41 -17.96 6.03
C GLN A 459 7.73 -18.11 7.38
N HIS A 460 7.31 -19.32 7.67
CA HIS A 460 6.70 -19.69 8.93
C HIS A 460 7.30 -20.98 9.45
N ASP A 461 8.02 -20.89 10.56
CA ASP A 461 8.56 -22.05 11.27
C ASP A 461 7.86 -22.18 12.62
N TYR A 462 7.32 -23.35 12.89
CA TYR A 462 6.65 -23.65 14.13
C TYR A 462 7.12 -24.97 14.71
N GLU A 463 7.48 -24.99 15.98
CA GLU A 463 7.82 -26.22 16.71
C GLU A 463 7.06 -26.27 18.02
N LYS A 464 6.37 -27.36 18.26
CA LYS A 464 5.72 -27.66 19.55
C LYS A 464 6.21 -28.99 20.09
N ARG A 465 6.75 -28.96 21.28
CA ARG A 465 7.15 -30.15 22.04
C ARG A 465 6.30 -30.28 23.28
N VAL A 466 5.67 -31.43 23.47
CA VAL A 466 4.89 -31.77 24.65
C VAL A 466 5.45 -33.03 25.27
N LYS A 467 5.82 -32.96 26.54
CA LYS A 467 6.21 -34.13 27.33
C LYS A 467 5.22 -34.26 28.49
N LYS A 468 4.54 -35.39 28.53
CA LYS A 468 3.67 -35.75 29.67
C LYS A 468 4.23 -36.96 30.39
N SER A 469 4.12 -37.01 31.68
CA SER A 469 4.52 -38.17 32.52
C SER A 469 3.54 -38.38 33.65
N GLY A 470 3.23 -39.63 33.97
CA GLY A 470 2.29 -40.02 35.00
C GLY A 470 1.02 -40.67 34.48
N LEU A 471 -0.15 -40.36 35.06
CA LEU A 471 -1.45 -40.88 34.62
C LEU A 471 -1.89 -40.14 33.35
N LEU A 472 -1.95 -40.82 32.23
CA LEU A 472 -2.32 -40.25 30.92
C LEU A 472 -3.74 -40.67 30.56
N SER A 473 -4.64 -39.75 30.26
CA SER A 473 -5.98 -40.04 29.74
C SER A 473 -5.94 -40.17 28.22
N GLY A 474 -6.52 -41.22 27.64
CA GLY A 474 -6.82 -41.36 26.20
C GLY A 474 -8.28 -40.91 25.97
N GLY A 475 -8.53 -40.05 24.97
CA GLY A 475 -9.88 -39.59 24.65
C GLY A 475 -10.87 -40.76 24.51
N GLY A 476 -11.98 -40.76 25.30
CA GLY A 476 -13.17 -41.66 25.12
C GLY A 476 -13.01 -42.91 25.91
N LEU A 477 -12.54 -43.58 26.59
CA LEU A 477 -12.50 -44.84 27.34
C LEU A 477 -11.11 -45.52 27.39
N GLY A 478 -10.28 -45.12 28.30
CA GLY A 478 -9.01 -45.73 28.65
C GLY A 478 -8.00 -44.74 29.23
N PHE A 479 -7.16 -45.18 30.09
CA PHE A 479 -6.07 -44.40 30.70
C PHE A 479 -4.78 -45.19 30.60
N THR A 480 -3.65 -44.48 30.56
CA THR A 480 -2.31 -45.11 30.56
C THR A 480 -1.43 -44.43 31.61
N ILE A 481 -0.67 -45.22 32.35
CA ILE A 481 0.41 -44.73 33.22
C ILE A 481 1.69 -44.82 32.39
N GLY A 482 2.42 -43.71 32.19
CA GLY A 482 3.63 -43.73 31.38
C GLY A 482 4.16 -42.35 30.99
N THR A 483 4.92 -42.30 29.92
CA THR A 483 5.45 -41.06 29.31
C THR A 483 4.97 -40.96 27.89
N GLU A 484 4.42 -39.78 27.56
CA GLU A 484 4.09 -39.40 26.18
C GLU A 484 4.99 -38.23 25.77
N LYS A 485 5.63 -38.35 24.63
CA LYS A 485 6.39 -37.28 24.00
C LYS A 485 5.81 -37.03 22.61
N ARG A 486 5.46 -35.80 22.34
CA ARG A 486 5.01 -35.36 21.03
C ARG A 486 5.86 -34.18 20.58
N LYS A 487 6.30 -34.21 19.35
CA LYS A 487 6.97 -33.12 18.68
C LYS A 487 6.29 -32.90 17.35
N ASP A 488 5.76 -31.73 17.16
CA ASP A 488 5.18 -31.28 15.90
C ASP A 488 6.04 -30.13 15.37
N GLN A 489 6.47 -30.21 14.13
CA GLN A 489 7.25 -29.20 13.44
C GLN A 489 6.57 -28.91 12.10
N TYR A 490 6.44 -27.65 11.80
CA TYR A 490 5.95 -27.11 10.53
C TYR A 490 6.96 -26.08 10.07
N SER A 491 7.34 -26.11 8.81
CA SER A 491 8.21 -25.12 8.19
C SER A 491 7.68 -24.88 6.78
N ASP A 492 7.13 -23.72 6.56
CA ASP A 492 6.64 -23.27 5.28
C ASP A 492 7.50 -22.10 4.81
N ALA A 493 7.87 -22.10 3.54
CA ALA A 493 8.59 -20.99 2.92
C ALA A 493 8.03 -20.77 1.51
N ASP A 494 7.38 -19.64 1.33
CA ASP A 494 6.72 -19.28 0.10
C ASP A 494 7.44 -18.12 -0.58
N LEU A 495 7.68 -18.27 -1.88
CA LEU A 495 8.15 -17.22 -2.76
C LEU A 495 7.03 -16.91 -3.74
N LEU A 496 6.47 -15.72 -3.60
CA LEU A 496 5.29 -15.30 -4.33
C LEU A 496 5.62 -14.16 -5.30
N GLN A 497 4.97 -14.15 -6.47
CA GLN A 497 5.14 -13.09 -7.46
C GLN A 497 4.12 -11.97 -7.20
N LYS A 498 4.60 -10.78 -6.83
CA LYS A 498 3.78 -9.56 -6.76
C LYS A 498 3.70 -8.93 -8.13
N ALA A 499 2.56 -9.06 -8.79
CA ALA A 499 2.35 -8.58 -10.15
C ALA A 499 2.35 -7.04 -10.26
N SER A 500 2.74 -6.53 -11.43
CA SER A 500 2.41 -5.18 -11.87
C SER A 500 1.05 -5.15 -12.56
N THR A 501 0.38 -4.00 -12.54
CA THR A 501 -0.84 -3.75 -13.32
C THR A 501 -0.69 -2.47 -14.12
N VAL A 502 -0.90 -2.55 -15.43
CA VAL A 502 -1.05 -1.40 -16.30
C VAL A 502 -2.46 -1.42 -16.84
N GLY A 503 -3.26 -0.39 -16.56
CA GLY A 503 -4.67 -0.48 -16.89
C GLY A 503 -5.39 0.83 -17.14
N SER A 504 -6.44 0.74 -17.93
CA SER A 504 -7.41 1.79 -18.20
C SER A 504 -8.82 1.29 -17.87
N VAL A 505 -9.56 2.04 -17.07
CA VAL A 505 -10.92 1.61 -16.65
C VAL A 505 -11.93 1.72 -17.79
N ARG A 506 -11.89 2.81 -18.56
CA ARG A 506 -12.87 3.13 -19.60
C ARG A 506 -12.28 3.41 -20.99
N GLY A 507 -10.98 3.43 -21.10
CA GLY A 507 -10.25 3.79 -22.31
C GLY A 507 -9.35 2.68 -22.82
N ASN A 508 -8.30 3.09 -23.49
CA ASN A 508 -7.34 2.22 -24.14
C ASN A 508 -6.03 2.14 -23.36
N VAL A 509 -5.33 1.03 -23.53
CA VAL A 509 -3.91 0.89 -23.14
C VAL A 509 -3.08 0.74 -24.41
N SER A 510 -2.10 1.62 -24.59
CA SER A 510 -1.14 1.57 -25.70
C SER A 510 0.27 1.41 -25.16
N ILE A 511 1.01 0.41 -25.64
CA ILE A 511 2.41 0.16 -25.28
C ILE A 511 3.21 0.07 -26.57
N GLU A 512 4.12 1.02 -26.77
CA GLU A 512 4.98 1.09 -27.95
C GLU A 512 6.46 0.98 -27.52
N SER A 513 7.16 -0.01 -28.04
CA SER A 513 8.59 -0.21 -27.78
C SER A 513 9.37 -0.23 -29.09
N GLY A 514 10.49 0.48 -29.13
CA GLY A 514 11.38 0.45 -30.29
C GLY A 514 12.07 -0.91 -30.49
N ASN A 515 12.28 -1.66 -29.42
CA ASN A 515 12.89 -2.99 -29.46
C ASN A 515 11.94 -4.04 -28.82
N LYS A 516 11.99 -4.30 -27.53
CA LYS A 516 11.23 -5.40 -26.92
C LYS A 516 10.13 -4.87 -26.00
N THR A 517 8.94 -5.48 -26.10
CA THR A 517 7.89 -5.39 -25.07
C THR A 517 7.82 -6.70 -24.33
N GLU A 518 7.97 -6.65 -23.01
CA GLU A 518 7.89 -7.81 -22.12
C GLU A 518 6.84 -7.59 -21.03
N VAL A 519 5.92 -8.55 -20.89
CA VAL A 519 4.95 -8.62 -19.79
C VAL A 519 5.16 -9.94 -19.07
N GLY A 520 5.70 -9.91 -17.85
CA GLY A 520 6.04 -11.08 -17.05
C GLY A 520 5.24 -11.12 -15.75
N ALA A 521 4.44 -12.17 -15.54
CA ALA A 521 3.60 -12.37 -14.35
C ALA A 521 2.84 -11.10 -13.94
N SER A 522 2.26 -10.38 -14.92
CA SER A 522 1.66 -9.07 -14.73
C SER A 522 0.39 -8.91 -15.56
N ALA A 523 -0.40 -7.88 -15.28
CA ALA A 523 -1.66 -7.64 -15.96
C ALA A 523 -1.63 -6.35 -16.81
N VAL A 524 -2.17 -6.43 -18.02
CA VAL A 524 -2.51 -5.29 -18.87
C VAL A 524 -4.00 -5.34 -19.15
N LEU A 525 -4.74 -4.34 -18.68
CA LEU A 525 -6.19 -4.38 -18.63
C LEU A 525 -6.76 -3.10 -19.25
N ALA A 526 -7.71 -3.21 -20.19
CA ALA A 526 -8.35 -2.05 -20.79
C ALA A 526 -9.86 -2.19 -20.87
N GLY A 527 -10.58 -1.12 -20.52
CA GLY A 527 -12.03 -1.08 -20.69
C GLY A 527 -12.46 -1.11 -22.16
N LYS A 528 -11.57 -0.67 -23.08
CA LYS A 528 -11.77 -0.75 -24.52
C LYS A 528 -10.69 -1.59 -25.20
N ASN A 529 -9.62 -0.98 -25.67
CA ASN A 529 -8.65 -1.65 -26.53
C ASN A 529 -7.26 -1.71 -25.88
N ILE A 530 -6.54 -2.79 -26.12
CA ILE A 530 -5.11 -2.92 -25.87
C ILE A 530 -4.37 -2.92 -27.21
N SER A 531 -3.35 -2.08 -27.33
CA SER A 531 -2.43 -2.06 -28.46
C SER A 531 -1.01 -2.21 -27.96
N ILE A 532 -0.30 -3.24 -28.40
CA ILE A 532 1.10 -3.50 -28.06
C ILE A 532 1.92 -3.58 -29.35
N THR A 533 3.00 -2.80 -29.43
CA THR A 533 3.94 -2.87 -30.55
C THR A 533 5.38 -2.99 -30.06
N GLY A 534 6.20 -3.74 -30.77
CA GLY A 534 7.63 -3.90 -30.53
C GLY A 534 8.33 -4.62 -31.67
N GLU A 535 9.66 -4.60 -31.68
CA GLU A 535 10.43 -5.51 -32.53
C GLU A 535 10.14 -6.96 -32.12
N ASN A 536 10.23 -7.23 -30.82
CA ASN A 536 9.84 -8.50 -30.21
C ASN A 536 8.80 -8.26 -29.11
N VAL A 537 7.86 -9.19 -28.95
CA VAL A 537 6.86 -9.16 -27.88
C VAL A 537 6.90 -10.48 -27.10
N GLN A 538 7.05 -10.38 -25.81
CA GLN A 538 7.05 -11.53 -24.90
C GLN A 538 6.01 -11.36 -23.79
N ILE A 539 5.12 -12.33 -23.64
CA ILE A 539 4.10 -12.39 -22.59
C ILE A 539 4.31 -13.72 -21.86
N SER A 540 4.76 -13.66 -20.62
CA SER A 540 5.23 -14.85 -19.91
C SER A 540 4.72 -14.94 -18.48
N SER A 541 4.73 -16.16 -17.96
CA SER A 541 4.53 -16.46 -16.54
C SER A 541 5.85 -16.42 -15.77
N LYS A 542 5.75 -16.31 -14.45
CA LYS A 542 6.81 -16.58 -13.47
C LYS A 542 6.26 -17.49 -12.39
N ASP A 543 7.14 -18.24 -11.74
CA ASP A 543 6.72 -19.24 -10.77
C ASP A 543 6.59 -18.65 -9.35
N ASN A 544 5.48 -18.95 -8.70
CA ASN A 544 5.38 -18.99 -7.26
C ASN A 544 5.95 -20.33 -6.79
N VAL A 545 6.71 -20.31 -5.72
CA VAL A 545 7.32 -21.52 -5.15
C VAL A 545 6.87 -21.69 -3.72
N TYR A 546 6.32 -22.84 -3.41
CA TYR A 546 5.83 -23.20 -2.09
C TYR A 546 6.63 -24.35 -1.55
N HIS A 547 7.28 -24.14 -0.40
CA HIS A 547 7.96 -25.20 0.34
C HIS A 547 7.19 -25.46 1.62
N SER A 548 6.82 -26.71 1.85
CA SER A 548 6.21 -27.11 3.11
C SER A 548 6.91 -28.35 3.64
N ASN A 549 7.28 -28.29 4.90
CA ASN A 549 7.87 -29.42 5.62
C ASN A 549 7.10 -29.62 6.93
N GLU A 550 6.50 -30.76 7.05
CA GLU A 550 5.73 -31.16 8.23
C GLU A 550 6.35 -32.40 8.83
N LYS A 551 6.68 -32.34 10.11
CA LYS A 551 7.24 -33.48 10.84
C LYS A 551 6.53 -33.68 12.17
N HIS A 552 6.04 -34.89 12.35
CA HIS A 552 5.42 -35.35 13.57
C HIS A 552 6.19 -36.51 14.17
N GLU A 553 6.58 -36.37 15.42
CA GLU A 553 7.18 -37.41 16.21
C GLU A 553 6.28 -37.69 17.42
N TYR A 554 5.88 -38.92 17.55
CA TYR A 554 5.08 -39.38 18.67
C TYR A 554 5.72 -40.62 19.30
N ARG A 555 5.86 -40.58 20.61
CA ARG A 555 6.31 -41.74 21.39
C ARG A 555 5.45 -41.88 22.63
N LYS A 556 4.75 -43.00 22.73
CA LYS A 556 3.91 -43.32 23.90
C LYS A 556 4.03 -44.78 24.25
N SER A 557 4.06 -45.10 25.52
CA SER A 557 3.85 -46.46 26.01
C SER A 557 2.39 -46.57 26.51
N GLY A 558 1.51 -47.21 25.72
CA GLY A 558 0.06 -47.34 25.98
C GLY A 558 -0.88 -47.43 24.77
N LEU A 559 -2.14 -47.03 24.87
CA LEU A 559 -3.23 -47.21 23.92
C LEU A 559 -3.59 -45.97 23.07
N THR A 560 -4.00 -46.08 21.78
CA THR A 560 -4.32 -44.92 20.88
C THR A 560 -5.49 -45.12 19.88
N VAL A 561 -6.20 -44.01 19.47
CA VAL A 561 -7.35 -43.95 18.50
C VAL A 561 -7.27 -42.72 17.58
N SER A 562 -7.62 -42.77 16.26
CA SER A 562 -7.56 -41.63 15.30
C SER A 562 -8.60 -41.57 14.14
N VAL A 563 -8.85 -40.37 13.53
CA VAL A 563 -9.83 -40.10 12.44
C VAL A 563 -9.33 -39.01 11.40
N GLY A 564 -9.67 -39.06 10.10
CA GLY A 564 -9.25 -38.11 9.03
C GLY A 564 -10.16 -37.86 7.79
N GLY A 565 -9.91 -36.85 6.90
CA GLY A 565 -10.60 -36.54 5.61
C GLY A 565 -10.32 -35.20 4.86
N ASP A 566 -10.64 -35.06 3.54
CA ASP A 566 -10.24 -34.00 2.58
C ASP A 566 -11.38 -33.28 1.81
N THR A 567 -11.40 -31.93 1.59
CA THR A 567 -12.27 -31.19 0.57
C THR A 567 -12.00 -29.68 0.37
N ILE A 568 -10.85 -29.15 0.01
CA ILE A 568 -10.63 -27.67 -0.06
C ILE A 568 -10.12 -27.09 -1.40
N LYS A 569 -9.67 -27.86 -2.35
CA LYS A 569 -8.90 -27.34 -3.51
C LYS A 569 -9.66 -26.59 -4.62
N ALA A 570 -10.97 -26.70 -4.71
CA ALA A 570 -11.77 -26.13 -5.83
C ALA A 570 -12.12 -24.62 -5.66
N LEU A 571 -12.09 -24.10 -4.43
CA LEU A 571 -12.47 -22.72 -4.13
C LEU A 571 -11.35 -21.69 -4.42
N GLN A 572 -10.11 -22.12 -4.49
CA GLN A 572 -8.95 -21.22 -4.56
C GLN A 572 -8.80 -20.50 -5.90
N LYS A 573 -9.22 -21.07 -7.02
CA LYS A 573 -9.11 -20.44 -8.36
C LYS A 573 -9.96 -19.17 -8.54
N VAL A 574 -11.11 -19.12 -7.88
CA VAL A 574 -12.02 -17.94 -7.92
C VAL A 574 -11.66 -16.93 -6.82
N GLU A 575 -11.04 -17.41 -5.75
CA GLU A 575 -10.68 -16.61 -4.59
C GLU A 575 -9.52 -15.62 -4.89
N ALA A 576 -8.56 -15.99 -5.74
CA ALA A 576 -7.39 -15.17 -6.02
C ALA A 576 -7.70 -13.82 -6.71
N PRO A 577 -8.48 -13.74 -7.80
CA PRO A 577 -8.88 -12.46 -8.36
C PRO A 577 -9.80 -11.67 -7.43
N LEU A 578 -10.69 -12.35 -6.71
CA LEU A 578 -11.58 -11.71 -5.74
C LEU A 578 -10.79 -11.16 -4.53
N ALA A 579 -9.77 -11.88 -4.08
CA ALA A 579 -8.87 -11.43 -3.02
C ALA A 579 -7.99 -10.24 -3.47
N LYS A 580 -7.51 -10.24 -4.72
CA LYS A 580 -6.86 -9.06 -5.32
C LYS A 580 -7.82 -7.88 -5.36
N ALA A 581 -9.08 -8.09 -5.78
CA ALA A 581 -10.11 -7.06 -5.81
C ALA A 581 -10.44 -6.51 -4.41
N THR A 582 -10.38 -7.31 -3.35
CA THR A 582 -10.62 -6.88 -1.97
C THR A 582 -9.38 -6.31 -1.28
N ALA A 583 -8.18 -6.53 -1.84
CA ALA A 583 -6.90 -6.18 -1.24
C ALA A 583 -6.27 -4.86 -1.73
N VAL A 584 -6.90 -4.16 -2.67
CA VAL A 584 -6.36 -2.96 -3.33
C VAL A 584 -7.21 -1.74 -3.00
N SER A 585 -6.63 -0.53 -2.88
CA SER A 585 -7.37 0.69 -2.51
C SER A 585 -7.75 1.60 -3.67
N ASP A 586 -7.15 1.44 -4.85
CA ASP A 586 -7.46 2.26 -6.02
C ASP A 586 -8.69 1.72 -6.78
N ASN A 587 -9.77 2.50 -6.94
CA ASN A 587 -11.03 2.04 -7.58
C ASN A 587 -10.88 1.70 -9.05
N ARG A 588 -9.90 2.24 -9.77
CA ARG A 588 -9.63 1.90 -11.16
C ARG A 588 -9.10 0.48 -11.25
N LEU A 589 -8.14 0.16 -10.39
CA LEU A 589 -7.57 -1.19 -10.29
C LEU A 589 -8.60 -2.23 -9.81
N LYS A 590 -9.50 -1.84 -8.88
CA LYS A 590 -10.60 -2.68 -8.38
C LYS A 590 -11.60 -3.08 -9.47
N ALA A 591 -12.00 -2.13 -10.32
CA ALA A 591 -12.88 -2.40 -11.44
C ALA A 591 -12.23 -3.39 -12.43
N LEU A 592 -10.91 -3.29 -12.61
CA LEU A 592 -10.14 -4.18 -13.48
C LEU A 592 -10.04 -5.60 -12.89
N TYR A 593 -9.74 -5.75 -11.61
CA TYR A 593 -9.72 -7.07 -10.95
C TYR A 593 -11.12 -7.68 -10.81
N GLY A 594 -12.16 -6.85 -10.66
CA GLY A 594 -13.55 -7.31 -10.71
C GLY A 594 -13.90 -7.90 -12.06
N TYR A 595 -13.42 -7.32 -13.14
CA TYR A 595 -13.57 -7.85 -14.51
C TYR A 595 -12.77 -9.15 -14.70
N GLU A 596 -11.51 -9.21 -14.23
CA GLU A 596 -10.69 -10.42 -14.24
C GLU A 596 -11.36 -11.58 -13.49
N ALA A 597 -11.94 -11.31 -12.31
CA ALA A 597 -12.69 -12.31 -11.53
C ALA A 597 -13.93 -12.82 -12.28
N TYR A 598 -14.68 -11.92 -12.89
CA TYR A 598 -15.88 -12.27 -13.68
C TYR A 598 -15.53 -13.15 -14.89
N ASP A 599 -14.44 -12.81 -15.58
CA ASP A 599 -14.02 -13.54 -16.78
C ASP A 599 -13.44 -14.92 -16.43
N THR A 600 -12.72 -15.03 -15.32
CA THR A 600 -12.24 -16.32 -14.77
C THR A 600 -13.39 -17.24 -14.41
N VAL A 601 -14.46 -16.74 -13.76
CA VAL A 601 -15.66 -17.51 -13.44
C VAL A 601 -16.41 -17.95 -14.71
N LYS A 602 -16.50 -17.05 -15.68
CA LYS A 602 -17.18 -17.30 -16.96
C LYS A 602 -16.46 -18.35 -17.82
N SER A 603 -15.13 -18.34 -17.81
CA SER A 603 -14.33 -19.33 -18.55
C SER A 603 -14.38 -20.72 -17.90
N ASP A 604 -14.32 -20.79 -16.56
CA ASP A 604 -14.35 -22.04 -15.80
C ASP A 604 -15.74 -22.74 -15.87
N LEU A 605 -16.82 -21.97 -15.92
CA LEU A 605 -18.19 -22.50 -16.08
C LEU A 605 -18.46 -23.08 -17.48
N LYS A 606 -17.66 -22.76 -18.49
CA LYS A 606 -17.78 -23.29 -19.85
C LYS A 606 -17.02 -24.60 -20.07
N GLY A 607 -16.13 -25.01 -19.14
CA GLY A 607 -15.36 -26.24 -19.20
C GLY A 607 -16.16 -27.50 -18.81
N GLU A 608 -16.02 -28.61 -19.56
CA GLU A 608 -16.74 -29.87 -19.30
C GLU A 608 -16.30 -30.58 -18.00
N ASN A 609 -15.16 -30.23 -17.40
CA ASN A 609 -14.59 -30.81 -16.16
C ASN A 609 -14.37 -29.76 -15.06
N SER A 610 -15.39 -28.98 -14.76
CA SER A 610 -15.28 -27.89 -13.79
C SER A 610 -15.41 -28.38 -12.35
N ALA A 611 -14.40 -28.11 -11.52
CA ALA A 611 -14.39 -28.38 -10.08
C ALA A 611 -15.53 -27.66 -9.31
N LEU A 612 -16.05 -26.55 -9.85
CA LEU A 612 -17.21 -25.84 -9.31
C LEU A 612 -18.53 -26.60 -9.53
N LYS A 613 -18.60 -27.46 -10.55
CA LYS A 613 -19.78 -28.30 -10.84
C LYS A 613 -19.91 -29.45 -9.86
N ASP A 614 -18.78 -29.99 -9.36
CA ASP A 614 -18.74 -31.06 -8.35
C ASP A 614 -19.11 -30.55 -6.95
N LEU A 615 -18.79 -29.30 -6.64
CA LEU A 615 -19.16 -28.65 -5.36
C LEU A 615 -20.69 -28.50 -5.21
N SER A 616 -21.39 -28.32 -6.31
CA SER A 616 -22.88 -28.19 -6.32
C SER A 616 -23.61 -29.51 -6.08
N SER A 617 -22.92 -30.65 -6.14
CA SER A 617 -23.50 -32.00 -6.04
C SER A 617 -23.27 -32.74 -4.70
N GLY A 618 -22.55 -32.17 -3.74
CA GLY A 618 -22.58 -32.52 -2.30
C GLY A 618 -21.99 -33.87 -1.86
N LYS A 619 -20.81 -34.32 -2.33
CA LYS A 619 -20.19 -35.61 -1.89
C LYS A 619 -18.96 -35.43 -1.01
N VAL A 620 -18.91 -36.10 0.19
CA VAL A 620 -17.82 -36.08 1.21
C VAL A 620 -17.58 -37.47 1.84
N HIS A 621 -16.34 -37.83 2.18
CA HIS A 621 -15.96 -39.13 2.78
C HIS A 621 -15.02 -39.05 4.02
N LEU A 622 -15.14 -39.97 5.02
CA LEU A 622 -14.44 -40.08 6.33
C LEU A 622 -14.07 -41.50 6.75
N ALA A 623 -12.98 -41.71 7.53
CA ALA A 623 -12.53 -43.03 8.06
C ALA A 623 -11.90 -43.01 9.48
N VAL A 624 -11.95 -44.14 10.27
CA VAL A 624 -11.51 -44.32 11.68
C VAL A 624 -10.74 -45.62 11.94
N SER A 625 -9.71 -45.63 12.82
CA SER A 625 -8.95 -46.83 13.24
C SER A 625 -8.39 -46.81 14.68
N VAL A 626 -8.13 -48.01 15.31
CA VAL A 626 -7.75 -48.23 16.70
C VAL A 626 -6.65 -49.27 16.88
N GLY A 627 -5.64 -49.07 17.79
CA GLY A 627 -4.53 -50.00 18.09
C GLY A 627 -4.00 -49.97 19.53
N ILE A 628 -3.39 -51.10 20.02
CA ILE A 628 -2.88 -51.28 21.40
C ILE A 628 -1.39 -51.69 21.38
N GLY A 629 -0.52 -51.05 22.18
CA GLY A 629 0.91 -51.37 22.35
C GLY A 629 1.79 -50.14 22.68
N SER A 630 3.09 -50.34 22.84
CA SER A 630 4.04 -49.20 22.84
C SER A 630 4.18 -48.69 21.42
N THR A 631 3.80 -47.47 21.18
CA THR A 631 3.78 -46.90 19.82
C THR A 631 4.82 -45.77 19.71
N SER A 632 5.72 -45.87 18.78
CA SER A 632 6.44 -44.73 18.24
C SER A 632 6.03 -44.57 16.79
N SER A 633 5.55 -43.39 16.43
CA SER A 633 5.34 -43.05 15.02
C SER A 633 6.13 -41.80 14.72
N GLN A 634 6.73 -41.80 13.57
CA GLN A 634 7.32 -40.59 12.99
C GLN A 634 6.73 -40.49 11.58
N SER A 635 6.27 -39.36 11.24
CA SER A 635 5.92 -39.02 9.86
C SER A 635 6.59 -37.72 9.48
N GLU A 636 7.13 -37.70 8.30
CA GLU A 636 7.73 -36.53 7.70
C GLU A 636 7.16 -36.36 6.30
N ASN A 637 6.65 -35.21 6.02
CA ASN A 637 6.11 -34.85 4.72
C ASN A 637 6.83 -33.60 4.24
N HIS A 638 7.56 -33.73 3.16
CA HIS A 638 8.23 -32.62 2.50
C HIS A 638 7.58 -32.42 1.14
N SER A 639 7.08 -31.23 0.88
CA SER A 639 6.51 -30.89 -0.41
C SER A 639 7.15 -29.63 -0.97
N VAL A 640 7.43 -29.65 -2.26
CA VAL A 640 7.80 -28.48 -3.05
C VAL A 640 6.84 -28.41 -4.21
N ARG A 641 6.18 -27.26 -4.34
CA ARG A 641 5.24 -27.01 -5.43
C ARG A 641 5.62 -25.72 -6.12
N THR A 642 5.67 -25.76 -7.45
CA THR A 642 5.73 -24.56 -8.27
C THR A 642 4.37 -24.35 -8.94
N GLU A 643 3.93 -23.10 -8.95
CA GLU A 643 2.68 -22.68 -9.59
C GLU A 643 2.97 -21.48 -10.47
N ALA A 644 2.66 -21.61 -11.76
CA ALA A 644 2.94 -20.56 -12.72
C ALA A 644 1.94 -19.40 -12.57
N GLN A 645 2.43 -18.23 -12.20
CA GLN A 645 1.66 -17.01 -12.28
C GLN A 645 1.79 -16.43 -13.67
N GLY A 646 0.74 -16.59 -14.49
CA GLY A 646 0.67 -16.08 -15.85
C GLY A 646 0.53 -14.57 -15.91
N SER A 647 0.84 -14.01 -17.07
CA SER A 647 0.42 -12.65 -17.42
C SER A 647 -0.98 -12.67 -18.02
N THR A 648 -1.72 -11.60 -17.83
CA THR A 648 -3.06 -11.41 -18.40
C THR A 648 -3.10 -10.13 -19.23
N LEU A 649 -3.51 -10.23 -20.48
CA LEU A 649 -3.93 -9.12 -21.31
C LEU A 649 -5.43 -9.24 -21.53
N SER A 650 -6.23 -8.32 -21.01
CA SER A 650 -7.69 -8.38 -21.15
C SER A 650 -8.25 -7.02 -21.57
N ALA A 651 -8.96 -6.99 -22.67
CA ALA A 651 -9.62 -5.82 -23.21
C ALA A 651 -11.14 -6.03 -23.31
N GLY A 652 -11.92 -5.00 -23.02
CA GLY A 652 -13.37 -5.03 -23.20
C GLY A 652 -13.81 -5.15 -24.65
N GLU A 653 -12.97 -4.67 -25.58
CA GLU A 653 -13.22 -4.72 -27.02
C GLU A 653 -12.08 -5.49 -27.72
N ASN A 654 -11.00 -4.85 -28.14
CA ASN A 654 -10.01 -5.47 -28.99
C ASN A 654 -8.62 -5.52 -28.35
N VAL A 655 -7.89 -6.60 -28.61
CA VAL A 655 -6.45 -6.71 -28.35
C VAL A 655 -5.73 -6.77 -29.70
N SER A 656 -4.82 -5.82 -29.93
CA SER A 656 -3.97 -5.78 -31.11
C SER A 656 -2.51 -5.84 -30.70
N ILE A 657 -1.77 -6.84 -31.18
CA ILE A 657 -0.35 -7.01 -30.89
C ILE A 657 0.42 -7.06 -32.20
N GLN A 658 1.45 -6.23 -32.32
CA GLN A 658 2.33 -6.20 -33.49
C GLN A 658 3.78 -6.44 -33.03
N ALA A 659 4.34 -7.60 -33.40
CA ALA A 659 5.75 -7.92 -33.27
C ALA A 659 6.39 -7.89 -34.68
N LYS A 660 7.37 -7.03 -34.89
CA LYS A 660 8.04 -6.96 -36.22
C LYS A 660 8.88 -8.18 -36.52
N SER A 661 9.41 -8.84 -35.48
CA SER A 661 10.14 -10.11 -35.53
C SER A 661 9.37 -11.22 -34.83
N ASP A 662 9.68 -11.49 -33.60
CA ASP A 662 9.19 -12.65 -32.86
C ASP A 662 8.18 -12.29 -31.77
N MET A 663 7.24 -13.20 -31.57
CA MET A 663 6.27 -13.13 -30.46
C MET A 663 6.27 -14.45 -29.69
N GLU A 664 6.37 -14.34 -28.37
CA GLU A 664 6.25 -15.49 -27.44
C GLU A 664 5.13 -15.26 -26.44
N ILE A 665 4.27 -16.24 -26.27
CA ILE A 665 3.27 -16.31 -25.21
C ILE A 665 3.51 -17.60 -24.43
N LYS A 666 3.85 -17.47 -23.13
CA LYS A 666 4.11 -18.64 -22.27
C LYS A 666 3.27 -18.56 -21.01
N GLY A 667 2.41 -19.57 -20.78
CA GLY A 667 1.63 -19.72 -19.54
C GLY A 667 0.79 -18.49 -19.20
N SER A 668 0.25 -17.80 -20.21
CA SER A 668 -0.40 -16.49 -20.07
C SER A 668 -1.69 -16.44 -20.87
N ALA A 669 -2.56 -15.46 -20.54
CA ALA A 669 -3.85 -15.29 -21.19
C ALA A 669 -3.89 -13.97 -21.99
N VAL A 670 -4.55 -14.01 -23.15
CA VAL A 670 -4.86 -12.84 -23.99
C VAL A 670 -6.33 -12.91 -24.38
N GLU A 671 -7.12 -11.93 -23.98
CA GLU A 671 -8.58 -11.95 -24.08
C GLU A 671 -9.13 -10.61 -24.62
N GLY A 672 -10.17 -10.68 -25.44
CA GLY A 672 -10.88 -9.55 -25.99
C GLY A 672 -12.03 -10.00 -26.88
N GLU A 673 -12.93 -9.08 -27.29
CA GLU A 673 -13.92 -9.41 -28.33
C GLU A 673 -13.23 -9.89 -29.61
N ASN A 674 -12.19 -9.16 -30.02
CA ASN A 674 -11.31 -9.55 -31.13
C ASN A 674 -9.87 -9.50 -30.67
N VAL A 675 -9.12 -10.54 -30.96
CA VAL A 675 -7.67 -10.60 -30.74
C VAL A 675 -6.99 -10.71 -32.09
N THR A 676 -6.16 -9.72 -32.41
CA THR A 676 -5.41 -9.66 -33.67
C THR A 676 -3.93 -9.49 -33.36
N TRP A 677 -3.11 -10.34 -33.93
CA TRP A 677 -1.67 -10.15 -33.90
C TRP A 677 -1.05 -10.24 -35.30
N HIS A 678 -0.03 -9.41 -35.51
CA HIS A 678 0.82 -9.44 -36.66
C HIS A 678 2.24 -9.73 -36.22
N VAL A 679 2.77 -10.87 -36.64
CA VAL A 679 4.11 -11.34 -36.26
C VAL A 679 4.94 -11.49 -37.53
N GLY A 680 6.08 -10.80 -37.61
CA GLY A 680 6.92 -10.78 -38.79
C GLY A 680 7.67 -12.06 -39.07
N GLN A 681 8.03 -12.82 -38.00
CA GLN A 681 8.78 -14.08 -38.11
C GLN A 681 8.11 -15.20 -37.33
N ASN A 682 8.48 -15.42 -36.09
CA ASN A 682 8.04 -16.59 -35.34
C ASN A 682 7.00 -16.23 -34.26
N LEU A 683 5.92 -17.01 -34.20
CA LEU A 683 4.96 -16.99 -33.10
C LEU A 683 5.07 -18.28 -32.32
N THR A 684 5.42 -18.18 -31.04
CA THR A 684 5.54 -19.33 -30.13
C THR A 684 4.51 -19.20 -28.99
N ILE A 685 3.67 -20.21 -28.86
CA ILE A 685 2.66 -20.28 -27.79
C ILE A 685 2.90 -21.57 -27.02
N THR A 686 3.22 -21.46 -25.73
CA THR A 686 3.55 -22.62 -24.87
C THR A 686 2.85 -22.52 -23.52
N SER A 687 2.58 -23.66 -22.91
CA SER A 687 2.13 -23.74 -21.53
C SER A 687 3.30 -23.51 -20.58
N ALA A 688 3.00 -23.03 -19.39
CA ALA A 688 3.94 -23.07 -18.28
C ALA A 688 3.94 -24.48 -17.66
N GLU A 689 5.08 -24.87 -17.11
CA GLU A 689 5.19 -26.10 -16.34
C GLU A 689 4.96 -25.80 -14.85
N GLU A 690 4.08 -26.58 -14.24
CA GLU A 690 3.89 -26.60 -12.80
C GLU A 690 4.40 -27.92 -12.26
N THR A 691 5.13 -27.88 -11.16
CA THR A 691 5.71 -29.08 -10.57
C THR A 691 5.21 -29.27 -9.14
N GLN A 692 4.98 -30.51 -8.76
CA GLN A 692 4.72 -30.89 -7.39
C GLN A 692 5.55 -32.11 -7.04
N GLN A 693 6.45 -31.95 -6.10
CA GLN A 693 7.21 -33.04 -5.50
C GLN A 693 6.76 -33.22 -4.06
N GLN A 694 6.47 -34.46 -3.69
CA GLN A 694 6.09 -34.80 -2.32
C GLN A 694 6.81 -36.07 -1.90
N ASN A 695 7.55 -35.96 -0.80
CA ASN A 695 8.21 -37.09 -0.14
C ASN A 695 7.54 -37.32 1.21
N MET A 696 7.02 -38.50 1.42
CA MET A 696 6.40 -38.90 2.69
C MET A 696 7.17 -40.11 3.25
N THR A 697 7.59 -40.03 4.51
CA THR A 697 8.24 -41.13 5.26
C THR A 697 7.54 -41.37 6.60
#